data_1dca4aa98f75665ebe8d4983e3350099
#
_entry.id   1dca4aa98f75665ebe8d4983e3350099
#
_cell.length_a   1.000
_cell.length_b   1.000
_cell.length_c   1.000
_cell.angle_alpha   90.00
_cell.angle_beta   90.00
_cell.angle_gamma   90.00
#
_symmetry.space_group_name_H-M   'P 1'
#
loop_
_entity.id
_entity.type
_entity.pdbx_description
1 polymer ?
#
loop_
_entity_poly.entity_id
_entity_poly.type
_entity_poly.pdbx_seq_one_letter_code
_entity_poly.pdbx_strand_id
1 'polypeptide(L)'
;MFDLPFDFFSLVIAIVALIFARKAFNQVAVLRARLDLMETQTPVARAIAVPPPLPAHEAPVAPSPSDQIRIETTEEEAPSIQPAPAPSPASDMPASAPPPLPPAQPGFEERIGTRWVVWVGGLTLALGGFFMVRYSIEAGLLSDAVRTFLGGAFALALLAAGEWTRRKESISAIAALPVANIPAILTAAGTAVAFATVYAAYALYDFLVPATAFVLLGMVALGTLAAALLHGPALAGLGIAAAFATPVLVSSDKPDYWALYLYLAVVTAAAFGLARIRLWRWLAVTTLVFALLWTFPCLQCGPSMVGPHAFHVMAGFILAALLVVCGFMFGPPADEGEIELFSSASLAVYLLGAGLIVLSSAHADTAVIVFALLVAGTLLVAWRAEAASGAVGAAAALVFVVFAEWAVRGNPDMLVLPGGPLPGIGPAATDGAVMLHLVTAAIFATGFGVAGFLAQGRSRSAAIPVVWSAAAVFTPLALLIALYARIAHLDRSIPFAILSVVLAAAFGAATESLARREDRPGLQASIALFATGALAAMALALTFALEKGWLTIALSLMSLGTAWISLQRPIPFLRSLAAILAGIVVLRIGHEPRIVGDMVGTTPIFNWLLWGYGIPALSFWAGSIFLRRGGSDDAPLRAVESAAILFTVLLVFMEIRHAVNGGDVYRNSAGLTEVALQVCATLAMAIGLERLRIRTGSIVHNIAAIVLTLFAGAASVIGLMVLETPILWPTDVGGVFFNLLLLGYALPAVLALLLSWAVAGRRPAGYANTIAAVALVLALTYVTFEIRRLYHGPVLSRGPTTGVEQYTYSIAWLAFGVALLGIGVFFNSQRARLASAVVIALTILKAFLIDMSALTGVYRALSFMCLGLVLVAIGWLYQRILFRRQAPPAAPVAQPGGTG
;
A
#
# COMPACT_ATOMS: atom_id res chain seq x y z
N MET A 1 -14.74 6.17 33.71
CA MET A 1 -15.55 7.18 33.02
C MET A 1 -14.71 7.92 31.97
N PHE A 2 -13.95 7.17 31.10
CA PHE A 2 -13.15 7.73 30.02
C PHE A 2 -12.95 6.68 28.89
N ASP A 3 -14.05 6.02 28.42
CA ASP A 3 -14.01 5.07 27.30
C ASP A 3 -14.58 5.63 26.00
N LEU A 4 -14.82 6.95 25.93
CA LEU A 4 -15.48 7.61 24.79
C LEU A 4 -14.58 8.11 23.64
N PRO A 5 -13.23 8.24 23.71
CA PRO A 5 -12.47 8.73 22.54
C PRO A 5 -12.09 7.65 21.54
N PHE A 6 -11.98 6.38 21.94
CA PHE A 6 -11.51 5.30 21.02
C PHE A 6 -12.58 4.89 20.00
N ASP A 7 -13.85 4.79 20.43
CA ASP A 7 -14.96 4.44 19.53
C ASP A 7 -15.26 5.55 18.53
N PHE A 8 -15.09 6.82 18.92
CA PHE A 8 -15.28 7.94 18.02
C PHE A 8 -14.21 8.00 16.92
N PHE A 9 -12.93 7.76 17.25
CA PHE A 9 -11.84 7.68 16.27
C PHE A 9 -12.00 6.48 15.34
N SER A 10 -12.39 5.33 15.85
CA SER A 10 -12.68 4.13 15.04
C SER A 10 -13.84 4.37 14.08
N LEU A 11 -14.90 5.05 14.53
CA LEU A 11 -16.04 5.42 13.70
C LEU A 11 -15.65 6.43 12.61
N VAL A 12 -14.83 7.43 12.94
CA VAL A 12 -14.33 8.42 11.97
C VAL A 12 -13.44 7.75 10.92
N ILE A 13 -12.54 6.85 11.34
CA ILE A 13 -11.68 6.08 10.42
C ILE A 13 -12.53 5.19 9.52
N ALA A 14 -13.55 4.52 10.05
CA ALA A 14 -14.47 3.69 9.28
C ALA A 14 -15.27 4.51 8.26
N ILE A 15 -15.77 5.69 8.64
CA ILE A 15 -16.48 6.61 7.73
C ILE A 15 -15.54 7.12 6.64
N VAL A 16 -14.32 7.52 6.98
CA VAL A 16 -13.31 7.96 6.00
C VAL A 16 -12.95 6.84 5.05
N ALA A 17 -12.73 5.62 5.55
CA ALA A 17 -12.48 4.43 4.73
C ALA A 17 -13.65 4.12 3.79
N LEU A 18 -14.90 4.25 4.26
CA LEU A 18 -16.11 4.05 3.46
C LEU A 18 -16.24 5.10 2.34
N ILE A 19 -15.91 6.37 2.64
CA ILE A 19 -15.91 7.45 1.65
C ILE A 19 -14.85 7.20 0.57
N PHE A 20 -13.63 6.79 0.97
CA PHE A 20 -12.57 6.45 0.02
C PHE A 20 -12.91 5.22 -0.81
N ALA A 21 -13.48 4.17 -0.22
CA ALA A 21 -13.95 2.98 -0.93
C ALA A 21 -15.04 3.34 -1.96
N ARG A 22 -16.02 4.18 -1.57
CA ARG A 22 -17.07 4.66 -2.48
C ARG A 22 -16.51 5.50 -3.62
N LYS A 23 -15.51 6.36 -3.34
CA LYS A 23 -14.85 7.17 -4.36
C LYS A 23 -14.04 6.31 -5.34
N ALA A 24 -13.32 5.30 -4.85
CA ALA A 24 -12.61 4.32 -5.66
C ALA A 24 -13.56 3.51 -6.55
N PHE A 25 -14.70 3.07 -6.00
CA PHE A 25 -15.73 2.32 -6.74
C PHE A 25 -16.33 3.16 -7.89
N ASN A 26 -16.61 4.43 -7.63
CA ASN A 26 -17.09 5.36 -8.66
C ASN A 26 -16.03 5.62 -9.75
N GLN A 27 -14.74 5.71 -9.39
CA GLN A 27 -13.66 5.86 -10.37
C GLN A 27 -13.50 4.60 -11.25
N VAL A 28 -13.64 3.41 -10.67
CA VAL A 28 -13.63 2.14 -11.42
C VAL A 28 -14.83 2.04 -12.36
N ALA A 29 -16.01 2.49 -11.94
CA ALA A 29 -17.21 2.53 -12.80
C ALA A 29 -17.03 3.50 -13.98
N VAL A 30 -16.45 4.68 -13.77
CA VAL A 30 -16.15 5.65 -14.84
C VAL A 30 -15.08 5.11 -15.80
N LEU A 31 -14.05 4.43 -15.28
CA LEU A 31 -13.02 3.79 -16.11
C LEU A 31 -13.59 2.63 -16.94
N ARG A 32 -14.50 1.81 -16.38
CA ARG A 32 -15.23 0.78 -17.13
C ARG A 32 -16.06 1.38 -18.25
N ALA A 33 -16.86 2.40 -17.94
CA ALA A 33 -17.66 3.10 -18.96
C ALA A 33 -16.81 3.70 -20.09
N ARG A 34 -15.58 4.18 -19.79
CA ARG A 34 -14.63 4.65 -20.82
C ARG A 34 -14.03 3.51 -21.64
N LEU A 35 -13.74 2.35 -21.02
CA LEU A 35 -13.28 1.15 -21.73
C LEU A 35 -14.37 0.60 -22.66
N ASP A 36 -15.60 0.52 -22.20
CA ASP A 36 -16.76 0.10 -23.01
C ASP A 36 -16.99 1.04 -24.22
N LEU A 37 -16.81 2.36 -24.03
CA LEU A 37 -16.85 3.34 -25.12
C LEU A 37 -15.68 3.17 -26.11
N MET A 38 -14.49 2.80 -25.67
CA MET A 38 -13.36 2.55 -26.56
C MET A 38 -13.51 1.21 -27.29
N GLU A 39 -14.06 0.17 -26.66
CA GLU A 39 -14.39 -1.10 -27.32
C GLU A 39 -15.48 -0.96 -28.39
N THR A 40 -16.47 -0.13 -28.16
CA THR A 40 -17.53 0.16 -29.16
C THR A 40 -17.03 1.02 -30.32
N GLN A 41 -15.93 1.75 -30.19
CA GLN A 41 -15.31 2.54 -31.27
C GLN A 41 -14.27 1.78 -32.09
N THR A 42 -13.85 0.58 -31.71
CA THR A 42 -12.83 -0.20 -32.38
C THR A 42 -13.27 -1.00 -33.62
N PRO A 43 -14.53 -1.20 -33.99
CA PRO A 43 -14.86 -1.93 -35.22
C PRO A 43 -14.71 -1.13 -36.53
N VAL A 44 -14.57 0.19 -36.50
CA VAL A 44 -14.55 1.02 -37.74
C VAL A 44 -13.13 1.36 -38.22
N ALA A 45 -12.12 1.22 -37.37
CA ALA A 45 -10.73 1.64 -37.68
C ALA A 45 -9.83 0.53 -38.29
N ARG A 46 -10.36 -0.66 -38.59
CA ARG A 46 -9.56 -1.79 -39.11
C ARG A 46 -9.70 -2.00 -40.64
N ALA A 47 -10.37 -1.09 -41.32
CA ALA A 47 -10.39 -1.01 -42.79
C ALA A 47 -9.57 0.21 -43.19
N ILE A 48 -8.43 -0.07 -43.89
CA ILE A 48 -7.63 0.90 -44.63
C ILE A 48 -6.73 1.82 -43.77
N ALA A 49 -5.61 1.31 -43.33
CA ALA A 49 -4.39 2.11 -43.17
C ALA A 49 -3.38 1.67 -44.22
N VAL A 50 -3.37 2.36 -45.32
CA VAL A 50 -2.21 2.37 -46.26
C VAL A 50 -1.09 3.11 -45.55
N PRO A 51 0.12 2.54 -45.40
CA PRO A 51 1.21 3.27 -44.77
C PRO A 51 1.61 4.47 -45.64
N PRO A 52 1.92 5.64 -45.06
CA PRO A 52 2.39 6.78 -45.79
C PRO A 52 3.75 6.50 -46.47
N PRO A 53 4.03 7.01 -47.67
CA PRO A 53 5.30 6.82 -48.35
C PRO A 53 6.43 7.48 -47.53
N LEU A 54 7.53 6.73 -47.37
CA LEU A 54 8.79 7.21 -46.81
C LEU A 54 9.37 8.36 -47.67
N PRO A 55 9.95 9.39 -47.07
CA PRO A 55 10.61 10.46 -47.83
C PRO A 55 11.86 9.91 -48.52
N ALA A 56 12.00 10.23 -49.82
CA ALA A 56 13.12 9.88 -50.63
C ALA A 56 14.41 10.51 -50.10
N HIS A 57 15.40 9.71 -49.76
CA HIS A 57 16.76 10.17 -49.53
C HIS A 57 17.44 10.35 -50.91
N GLU A 58 17.94 11.53 -51.13
CA GLU A 58 18.82 11.89 -52.27
C GLU A 58 20.08 11.01 -52.28
N ALA A 59 20.37 10.46 -53.45
CA ALA A 59 21.57 9.70 -53.69
C ALA A 59 22.76 10.62 -53.97
N PRO A 60 23.96 10.33 -53.49
CA PRO A 60 25.18 10.94 -54.03
C PRO A 60 25.70 10.19 -55.24
N VAL A 61 26.15 10.95 -56.15
CA VAL A 61 26.72 10.73 -57.48
C VAL A 61 27.89 9.72 -57.46
N ALA A 62 27.90 8.85 -58.47
CA ALA A 62 28.96 7.92 -58.84
C ALA A 62 30.25 8.59 -59.32
N PRO A 63 31.39 7.85 -59.38
CA PRO A 63 32.10 7.70 -60.62
C PRO A 63 32.39 6.23 -61.04
N SER A 64 32.26 5.97 -62.26
CA SER A 64 32.74 4.79 -63.04
C SER A 64 34.22 4.96 -63.38
N PRO A 65 34.95 4.02 -64.15
CA PRO A 65 34.64 2.66 -64.50
C PRO A 65 35.87 1.66 -64.43
N SER A 66 35.66 0.45 -64.98
CA SER A 66 36.60 -0.66 -65.40
C SER A 66 36.77 -1.78 -64.38
N ASP A 67 36.66 -3.06 -64.70
CA ASP A 67 36.96 -3.86 -65.85
C ASP A 67 36.23 -5.22 -65.77
N GLN A 68 35.85 -5.68 -66.95
CA GLN A 68 35.69 -7.00 -67.53
C GLN A 68 36.06 -8.25 -66.69
N ILE A 69 35.19 -9.25 -66.77
CA ILE A 69 35.46 -10.64 -67.31
C ILE A 69 34.08 -11.39 -67.22
N ARG A 70 33.53 -11.72 -68.27
CA ARG A 70 33.13 -12.70 -69.28
C ARG A 70 33.03 -14.15 -68.72
N ILE A 71 31.98 -14.81 -69.23
CA ILE A 71 31.73 -16.26 -69.54
C ILE A 71 30.52 -16.80 -68.81
N GLU A 72 29.53 -17.37 -69.26
CA GLU A 72 29.03 -17.99 -70.50
C GLU A 72 27.61 -18.51 -70.21
N THR A 73 26.72 -18.26 -71.11
CA THR A 73 25.58 -19.02 -71.68
C THR A 73 25.13 -20.31 -70.97
N THR A 74 23.82 -20.42 -70.67
CA THR A 74 23.00 -21.43 -71.32
C THR A 74 21.55 -20.96 -71.41
N GLU A 75 20.98 -20.99 -72.57
CA GLU A 75 19.59 -20.86 -73.04
C GLU A 75 18.68 -21.89 -72.41
N GLU A 76 17.44 -21.52 -72.05
CA GLU A 76 16.25 -22.22 -72.45
C GLU A 76 15.01 -21.41 -72.24
N GLU A 77 14.46 -20.96 -73.29
CA GLU A 77 13.10 -21.01 -73.85
C GLU A 77 11.93 -20.37 -72.99
N ALA A 78 11.47 -19.27 -73.56
CA ALA A 78 10.16 -18.72 -73.31
C ALA A 78 9.07 -19.39 -74.14
N PRO A 79 7.82 -19.41 -73.72
CA PRO A 79 6.73 -19.23 -74.65
C PRO A 79 5.79 -18.10 -74.28
N SER A 80 5.71 -17.22 -75.24
CA SER A 80 4.59 -16.47 -75.89
C SER A 80 3.39 -16.04 -75.01
N ILE A 81 3.22 -14.75 -75.03
CA ILE A 81 2.03 -13.99 -74.72
C ILE A 81 0.92 -14.26 -75.77
N GLN A 82 -0.32 -14.55 -75.28
CA GLN A 82 -1.53 -14.40 -76.10
C GLN A 82 -2.51 -13.44 -75.39
N PRO A 83 -3.25 -12.64 -76.17
CA PRO A 83 -4.03 -11.50 -75.64
C PRO A 83 -5.40 -11.91 -75.09
N ALA A 84 -5.89 -11.16 -74.17
CA ALA A 84 -7.19 -11.30 -73.53
C ALA A 84 -8.38 -11.07 -74.50
N PRO A 85 -9.49 -11.83 -74.35
CA PRO A 85 -10.75 -11.47 -75.03
C PRO A 85 -11.62 -10.68 -74.07
N ALA A 86 -12.47 -9.82 -74.68
CA ALA A 86 -13.39 -8.90 -74.15
C ALA A 86 -14.54 -9.49 -73.26
N PRO A 87 -15.19 -8.71 -72.38
CA PRO A 87 -16.18 -9.25 -71.46
C PRO A 87 -17.54 -9.54 -72.11
N SER A 88 -18.09 -10.73 -71.83
CA SER A 88 -19.46 -11.15 -72.13
C SER A 88 -20.37 -11.01 -70.86
N PRO A 89 -21.67 -10.84 -71.06
CA PRO A 89 -22.57 -10.28 -70.07
C PRO A 89 -22.91 -11.22 -68.93
N ALA A 90 -23.28 -10.63 -67.82
CA ALA A 90 -23.67 -11.21 -66.57
C ALA A 90 -24.76 -12.32 -66.68
N SER A 91 -24.44 -13.51 -66.16
CA SER A 91 -25.42 -14.53 -65.84
C SER A 91 -25.71 -14.47 -64.36
N ASP A 92 -26.98 -14.43 -64.04
CA ASP A 92 -27.52 -14.44 -62.69
C ASP A 92 -26.93 -15.59 -61.86
N MET A 93 -26.12 -15.27 -60.86
CA MET A 93 -25.85 -16.18 -59.75
C MET A 93 -26.91 -16.01 -58.69
N PRO A 94 -27.46 -17.07 -58.13
CA PRO A 94 -28.43 -16.96 -57.04
C PRO A 94 -27.78 -16.33 -55.81
N ALA A 95 -28.48 -15.40 -55.22
CA ALA A 95 -28.05 -14.71 -54.01
C ALA A 95 -27.65 -15.72 -52.92
N SER A 96 -26.39 -15.61 -52.46
CA SER A 96 -25.93 -16.33 -51.28
C SER A 96 -26.85 -15.99 -50.12
N ALA A 97 -27.43 -17.02 -49.48
CA ALA A 97 -28.20 -16.88 -48.25
C ALA A 97 -27.38 -16.13 -47.19
N PRO A 98 -27.97 -15.19 -46.45
CA PRO A 98 -27.29 -14.51 -45.38
C PRO A 98 -26.77 -15.52 -44.33
N PRO A 99 -25.60 -15.28 -43.71
CA PRO A 99 -25.08 -16.17 -42.65
C PRO A 99 -26.12 -16.35 -41.58
N PRO A 100 -26.27 -17.56 -40.98
CA PRO A 100 -27.25 -17.82 -39.95
C PRO A 100 -27.00 -16.85 -38.80
N LEU A 101 -28.04 -16.11 -38.42
CA LEU A 101 -28.04 -15.24 -37.23
C LEU A 101 -27.62 -16.10 -36.02
N PRO A 102 -26.78 -15.59 -35.14
CA PRO A 102 -26.45 -16.28 -33.90
C PRO A 102 -27.76 -16.57 -33.15
N PRO A 103 -27.91 -17.74 -32.50
CA PRO A 103 -29.15 -18.12 -31.85
C PRO A 103 -29.53 -17.01 -30.85
N ALA A 104 -30.75 -16.51 -30.97
CA ALA A 104 -31.30 -15.48 -30.12
C ALA A 104 -31.13 -15.93 -28.67
N GLN A 105 -30.48 -15.12 -27.85
CA GLN A 105 -30.39 -15.39 -26.41
C GLN A 105 -31.79 -15.42 -25.85
N PRO A 106 -32.16 -16.45 -25.06
CA PRO A 106 -33.50 -16.57 -24.52
C PRO A 106 -33.85 -15.31 -23.71
N GLY A 107 -35.03 -14.74 -24.01
CA GLY A 107 -35.51 -13.50 -23.38
C GLY A 107 -35.61 -13.64 -21.85
N PHE A 108 -35.68 -12.50 -21.16
CA PHE A 108 -35.84 -12.45 -19.69
C PHE A 108 -37.06 -13.24 -19.21
N GLU A 109 -38.17 -13.19 -19.95
CA GLU A 109 -39.40 -13.95 -19.66
C GLU A 109 -39.22 -15.47 -19.83
N GLU A 110 -38.41 -15.89 -20.78
CA GLU A 110 -38.14 -17.32 -21.00
C GLU A 110 -37.18 -17.91 -19.95
N ARG A 111 -36.25 -17.09 -19.44
CA ARG A 111 -35.38 -17.45 -18.30
C ARG A 111 -36.17 -17.57 -16.99
N ILE A 112 -37.15 -16.71 -16.73
CA ILE A 112 -37.98 -16.72 -15.53
C ILE A 112 -39.03 -17.83 -15.64
N GLY A 113 -39.73 -17.95 -16.75
CA GLY A 113 -40.83 -18.86 -16.92
C GLY A 113 -40.43 -20.34 -16.90
N THR A 114 -39.25 -20.71 -17.41
CA THR A 114 -38.85 -22.11 -17.55
C THR A 114 -37.90 -22.60 -16.46
N ARG A 115 -36.98 -21.79 -16.00
CA ARG A 115 -36.01 -22.22 -14.95
C ARG A 115 -36.52 -21.98 -13.54
N TRP A 116 -37.05 -20.79 -13.26
CA TRP A 116 -37.47 -20.43 -11.91
C TRP A 116 -38.76 -21.17 -11.46
N VAL A 117 -39.70 -21.40 -12.38
CA VAL A 117 -40.96 -22.12 -12.03
C VAL A 117 -40.68 -23.54 -11.56
N VAL A 118 -39.72 -24.24 -12.18
CA VAL A 118 -39.38 -25.62 -11.76
C VAL A 118 -38.59 -25.63 -10.46
N TRP A 119 -37.68 -24.69 -10.26
CA TRP A 119 -36.96 -24.54 -8.99
C TRP A 119 -37.89 -24.11 -7.86
N VAL A 120 -38.79 -23.14 -8.12
CA VAL A 120 -39.80 -22.69 -7.16
C VAL A 120 -40.79 -23.83 -6.90
N GLY A 121 -41.19 -24.60 -7.91
CA GLY A 121 -42.04 -25.80 -7.74
C GLY A 121 -41.37 -26.86 -6.86
N GLY A 122 -40.09 -27.16 -7.06
CA GLY A 122 -39.31 -28.07 -6.20
C GLY A 122 -39.17 -27.58 -4.77
N LEU A 123 -38.90 -26.28 -4.61
CA LEU A 123 -38.84 -25.65 -3.28
C LEU A 123 -40.21 -25.61 -2.60
N THR A 124 -41.28 -25.32 -3.36
CA THR A 124 -42.65 -25.29 -2.83
C THR A 124 -43.13 -26.69 -2.43
N LEU A 125 -42.73 -27.73 -3.18
CA LEU A 125 -42.99 -29.13 -2.80
C LEU A 125 -42.26 -29.51 -1.53
N ALA A 126 -40.99 -29.12 -1.37
CA ALA A 126 -40.22 -29.34 -0.16
C ALA A 126 -40.81 -28.57 1.04
N LEU A 127 -41.22 -27.32 0.84
CA LEU A 127 -41.92 -26.52 1.85
C LEU A 127 -43.31 -27.08 2.17
N GLY A 128 -44.03 -27.56 1.17
CA GLY A 128 -45.32 -28.23 1.36
C GLY A 128 -45.19 -29.46 2.24
N GLY A 129 -44.14 -30.29 2.03
CA GLY A 129 -43.79 -31.40 2.91
C GLY A 129 -43.47 -30.94 4.33
N PHE A 130 -42.70 -29.88 4.47
CA PHE A 130 -42.36 -29.28 5.76
C PHE A 130 -43.61 -28.76 6.49
N PHE A 131 -44.50 -28.03 5.81
CA PHE A 131 -45.73 -27.52 6.41
C PHE A 131 -46.74 -28.60 6.72
N MET A 132 -46.79 -29.68 5.94
CA MET A 132 -47.62 -30.84 6.22
C MET A 132 -47.17 -31.57 7.50
N VAL A 133 -45.83 -31.71 7.66
CA VAL A 133 -45.25 -32.26 8.90
C VAL A 133 -45.55 -31.31 10.09
N ARG A 134 -45.38 -30.00 9.91
CA ARG A 134 -45.68 -29.00 10.94
C ARG A 134 -47.17 -29.01 11.35
N TYR A 135 -48.07 -29.04 10.39
CA TYR A 135 -49.51 -29.14 10.65
C TYR A 135 -49.89 -30.46 11.37
N SER A 136 -49.28 -31.60 10.99
CA SER A 136 -49.46 -32.89 11.68
C SER A 136 -48.95 -32.86 13.13
N ILE A 137 -47.93 -32.07 13.41
CA ILE A 137 -47.42 -31.80 14.75
C ILE A 137 -48.42 -30.96 15.56
N GLU A 138 -48.91 -29.89 15.00
CA GLU A 138 -49.83 -28.95 15.66
C GLU A 138 -51.23 -29.58 15.88
N ALA A 139 -51.66 -30.48 15.00
CA ALA A 139 -52.92 -31.18 15.10
C ALA A 139 -52.90 -32.44 16.00
N GLY A 140 -51.74 -32.87 16.53
CA GLY A 140 -51.61 -34.03 17.42
C GLY A 140 -51.98 -35.38 16.80
N LEU A 141 -52.10 -35.46 15.47
CA LEU A 141 -52.65 -36.60 14.75
C LEU A 141 -51.71 -37.81 14.61
N LEU A 142 -50.42 -37.63 14.81
CA LEU A 142 -49.42 -38.65 14.59
C LEU A 142 -48.39 -38.66 15.75
N SER A 143 -48.03 -39.83 16.24
CA SER A 143 -46.93 -39.95 17.20
C SER A 143 -45.59 -39.63 16.56
N ASP A 144 -44.61 -39.21 17.37
CA ASP A 144 -43.27 -38.77 16.90
C ASP A 144 -42.55 -39.85 16.08
N ALA A 145 -42.69 -41.13 16.48
CA ALA A 145 -42.16 -42.27 15.73
C ALA A 145 -42.79 -42.44 14.35
N VAL A 146 -44.13 -42.26 14.22
CA VAL A 146 -44.83 -42.35 12.93
C VAL A 146 -44.41 -41.19 12.00
N ARG A 147 -44.22 -39.98 12.54
CA ARG A 147 -43.75 -38.82 11.75
C ARG A 147 -42.36 -39.04 11.18
N THR A 148 -41.43 -39.54 12.00
CA THR A 148 -40.06 -39.87 11.57
C THR A 148 -40.05 -40.96 10.51
N PHE A 149 -40.87 -42.03 10.68
CA PHE A 149 -41.02 -43.09 9.70
C PHE A 149 -41.59 -42.59 8.37
N LEU A 150 -42.64 -41.77 8.40
CA LEU A 150 -43.25 -41.20 7.21
C LEU A 150 -42.31 -40.23 6.48
N GLY A 151 -41.53 -39.41 7.21
CA GLY A 151 -40.49 -38.55 6.65
C GLY A 151 -39.42 -39.36 5.93
N GLY A 152 -38.93 -40.44 6.53
CA GLY A 152 -37.98 -41.36 5.90
C GLY A 152 -38.56 -42.06 4.66
N ALA A 153 -39.81 -42.53 4.77
CA ALA A 153 -40.50 -43.19 3.63
C ALA A 153 -40.70 -42.18 2.46
N PHE A 154 -41.07 -40.95 2.75
CA PHE A 154 -41.20 -39.91 1.74
C PHE A 154 -39.84 -39.52 1.09
N ALA A 155 -38.77 -39.43 1.87
CA ALA A 155 -37.43 -39.25 1.35
C ALA A 155 -37.01 -40.36 0.38
N LEU A 156 -37.27 -41.64 0.78
CA LEU A 156 -36.99 -42.80 -0.06
C LEU A 156 -37.83 -42.82 -1.34
N ALA A 157 -39.12 -42.44 -1.24
CA ALA A 157 -40.01 -42.33 -2.40
C ALA A 157 -39.53 -41.28 -3.40
N LEU A 158 -39.07 -40.11 -2.93
CA LEU A 158 -38.47 -39.06 -3.79
C LEU A 158 -37.18 -39.54 -4.44
N LEU A 159 -36.31 -40.22 -3.70
CA LEU A 159 -35.06 -40.77 -4.25
C LEU A 159 -35.35 -41.85 -5.30
N ALA A 160 -36.30 -42.75 -5.03
CA ALA A 160 -36.74 -43.76 -5.99
C ALA A 160 -37.40 -43.16 -7.23
N ALA A 161 -38.19 -42.09 -7.07
CA ALA A 161 -38.78 -41.35 -8.19
C ALA A 161 -37.70 -40.63 -9.02
N GLY A 162 -36.69 -40.05 -8.38
CA GLY A 162 -35.56 -39.44 -9.04
C GLY A 162 -34.77 -40.44 -9.89
N GLU A 163 -34.50 -41.63 -9.34
CA GLU A 163 -33.78 -42.70 -10.04
C GLU A 163 -34.64 -43.32 -11.15
N TRP A 164 -35.95 -43.53 -10.91
CA TRP A 164 -36.88 -44.01 -11.91
C TRP A 164 -37.02 -43.08 -13.11
N THR A 165 -37.18 -41.76 -12.87
CA THR A 165 -37.25 -40.77 -13.93
C THR A 165 -35.93 -40.66 -14.68
N ARG A 166 -34.79 -40.85 -14.04
CA ARG A 166 -33.48 -40.92 -14.68
C ARG A 166 -33.34 -42.07 -15.67
N ARG A 167 -33.87 -43.24 -15.31
CA ARG A 167 -33.79 -44.46 -16.18
C ARG A 167 -34.76 -44.43 -17.34
N LYS A 168 -35.83 -43.63 -17.30
CA LYS A 168 -36.80 -43.46 -18.41
C LYS A 168 -36.51 -42.17 -19.18
N GLU A 169 -35.64 -42.22 -20.16
CA GLU A 169 -35.25 -41.10 -21.03
C GLU A 169 -36.46 -40.43 -21.71
N SER A 170 -37.53 -41.14 -22.01
CA SER A 170 -38.76 -40.59 -22.59
C SER A 170 -39.51 -39.61 -21.71
N ILE A 171 -39.27 -39.62 -20.39
CA ILE A 171 -39.90 -38.72 -19.42
C ILE A 171 -38.99 -37.51 -19.13
N SER A 172 -37.67 -37.65 -19.31
CA SER A 172 -36.70 -36.57 -19.09
C SER A 172 -36.67 -35.56 -20.27
N ALA A 173 -37.19 -35.92 -21.43
CA ALA A 173 -37.26 -35.13 -22.65
C ALA A 173 -38.69 -34.61 -22.95
N ILE A 174 -39.40 -34.04 -21.99
CA ILE A 174 -40.65 -33.31 -22.30
C ILE A 174 -40.27 -32.04 -23.06
N ALA A 175 -40.62 -32.00 -24.35
CA ALA A 175 -40.28 -30.92 -25.29
C ALA A 175 -40.69 -29.52 -24.85
N ALA A 176 -41.56 -29.38 -23.85
CA ALA A 176 -42.01 -28.12 -23.27
C ALA A 176 -41.06 -27.53 -22.24
N LEU A 177 -40.08 -28.30 -21.73
CA LEU A 177 -39.12 -27.82 -20.68
C LEU A 177 -37.68 -28.34 -20.92
N PRO A 178 -36.98 -27.86 -21.94
CA PRO A 178 -35.67 -28.42 -22.36
C PRO A 178 -34.55 -28.17 -21.35
N VAL A 179 -34.77 -27.53 -20.23
CA VAL A 179 -33.74 -27.08 -19.29
C VAL A 179 -33.88 -27.58 -17.85
N ALA A 180 -34.98 -28.21 -17.49
CA ALA A 180 -35.22 -28.70 -16.13
C ALA A 180 -34.81 -30.17 -15.96
N ASN A 181 -33.72 -30.40 -15.20
CA ASN A 181 -33.28 -31.74 -14.84
C ASN A 181 -34.17 -32.32 -13.70
N ILE A 182 -35.35 -32.82 -14.06
CA ILE A 182 -36.36 -33.36 -13.11
C ILE A 182 -35.76 -34.45 -12.20
N PRO A 183 -34.99 -35.44 -12.71
CA PRO A 183 -34.30 -36.40 -11.86
C PRO A 183 -33.42 -35.80 -10.79
N ALA A 184 -32.62 -34.76 -11.15
CA ALA A 184 -31.74 -34.09 -10.19
C ALA A 184 -32.52 -33.34 -9.10
N ILE A 185 -33.65 -32.71 -9.46
CA ILE A 185 -34.50 -31.99 -8.50
C ILE A 185 -35.18 -32.94 -7.52
N LEU A 186 -35.72 -34.06 -8.00
CA LEU A 186 -36.34 -35.09 -7.14
C LEU A 186 -35.31 -35.72 -6.19
N THR A 187 -34.11 -36.02 -6.70
CA THR A 187 -33.04 -36.57 -5.86
C THR A 187 -32.54 -35.55 -4.83
N ALA A 188 -32.42 -34.25 -5.19
CA ALA A 188 -32.05 -33.19 -4.26
C ALA A 188 -33.13 -33.00 -3.18
N ALA A 189 -34.41 -33.01 -3.55
CA ALA A 189 -35.50 -32.93 -2.58
C ALA A 189 -35.53 -34.17 -1.66
N GLY A 190 -35.33 -35.37 -2.23
CA GLY A 190 -35.26 -36.61 -1.44
C GLY A 190 -34.11 -36.64 -0.43
N THR A 191 -32.90 -36.19 -0.83
CA THR A 191 -31.74 -36.08 0.08
C THR A 191 -31.91 -34.99 1.13
N ALA A 192 -32.50 -33.84 0.78
CA ALA A 192 -32.84 -32.79 1.75
C ALA A 192 -33.86 -33.25 2.79
N VAL A 193 -34.92 -33.98 2.37
CA VAL A 193 -35.91 -34.53 3.29
C VAL A 193 -35.29 -35.64 4.16
N ALA A 194 -34.43 -36.50 3.61
CA ALA A 194 -33.70 -37.49 4.39
C ALA A 194 -32.83 -36.85 5.47
N PHE A 195 -32.07 -35.83 5.11
CA PHE A 195 -31.22 -35.06 6.04
C PHE A 195 -32.06 -34.41 7.14
N ALA A 196 -33.16 -33.73 6.76
CA ALA A 196 -34.07 -33.09 7.71
C ALA A 196 -34.76 -34.11 8.65
N THR A 197 -35.12 -35.27 8.13
CA THR A 197 -35.74 -36.33 8.94
C THR A 197 -34.79 -36.91 9.98
N VAL A 198 -33.55 -37.19 9.58
CA VAL A 198 -32.51 -37.69 10.53
C VAL A 198 -32.20 -36.61 11.58
N TYR A 199 -32.09 -35.34 11.15
CA TYR A 199 -31.86 -34.23 12.07
C TYR A 199 -33.05 -34.04 13.05
N ALA A 200 -34.29 -34.13 12.56
CA ALA A 200 -35.47 -34.06 13.43
C ALA A 200 -35.56 -35.22 14.43
N ALA A 201 -35.20 -36.45 14.02
CA ALA A 201 -35.12 -37.61 14.88
C ALA A 201 -34.09 -37.45 16.01
N TYR A 202 -33.01 -36.67 15.74
CA TYR A 202 -31.99 -36.32 16.72
C TYR A 202 -32.41 -35.15 17.60
N ALA A 203 -32.67 -33.96 16.97
CA ALA A 203 -32.76 -32.67 17.67
C ALA A 203 -34.16 -32.36 18.25
N LEU A 204 -35.25 -33.00 17.71
CA LEU A 204 -36.60 -32.72 18.15
C LEU A 204 -37.23 -33.88 18.95
N TYR A 205 -36.84 -35.14 18.64
CA TYR A 205 -37.51 -36.29 19.21
C TYR A 205 -36.61 -37.18 20.10
N ASP A 206 -35.31 -36.85 20.23
CA ASP A 206 -34.29 -37.58 21.02
C ASP A 206 -34.27 -39.11 20.73
N PHE A 207 -34.63 -39.54 19.53
CA PHE A 207 -34.59 -40.94 19.12
C PHE A 207 -33.19 -41.44 18.79
N LEU A 208 -32.27 -40.52 18.52
CA LEU A 208 -30.93 -40.84 18.11
C LEU A 208 -29.93 -40.20 19.09
N VAL A 209 -28.97 -40.98 19.53
CA VAL A 209 -27.84 -40.45 20.26
C VAL A 209 -26.93 -39.67 19.30
N PRO A 210 -26.14 -38.66 19.78
CA PRO A 210 -25.34 -37.80 18.91
C PRO A 210 -24.45 -38.58 17.92
N ALA A 211 -23.85 -39.70 18.33
CA ALA A 211 -22.95 -40.50 17.50
C ALA A 211 -23.69 -41.13 16.30
N THR A 212 -24.90 -41.71 16.54
CA THR A 212 -25.68 -42.30 15.45
C THR A 212 -26.27 -41.26 14.52
N ALA A 213 -26.71 -40.11 15.03
CA ALA A 213 -27.18 -38.98 14.23
C ALA A 213 -26.06 -38.45 13.32
N PHE A 214 -24.87 -38.30 13.85
CA PHE A 214 -23.69 -37.87 13.12
C PHE A 214 -23.33 -38.78 11.95
N VAL A 215 -23.30 -40.11 12.21
CA VAL A 215 -23.03 -41.12 11.17
C VAL A 215 -24.12 -41.13 10.10
N LEU A 216 -25.40 -41.08 10.49
CA LEU A 216 -26.50 -41.08 9.53
C LEU A 216 -26.54 -39.83 8.66
N LEU A 217 -26.38 -38.64 9.26
CA LEU A 217 -26.31 -37.39 8.50
C LEU A 217 -25.10 -37.37 7.55
N GLY A 218 -23.97 -37.89 8.03
CA GLY A 218 -22.77 -38.05 7.23
C GLY A 218 -22.96 -39.00 6.04
N MET A 219 -23.65 -40.11 6.24
CA MET A 219 -23.99 -41.05 5.16
C MET A 219 -24.93 -40.41 4.12
N VAL A 220 -25.93 -39.65 4.56
CA VAL A 220 -26.84 -38.95 3.65
C VAL A 220 -26.06 -37.91 2.84
N ALA A 221 -25.21 -37.14 3.47
CA ALA A 221 -24.38 -36.09 2.82
C ALA A 221 -23.39 -36.71 1.82
N LEU A 222 -22.66 -37.76 2.19
CA LEU A 222 -21.75 -38.48 1.29
C LEU A 222 -22.49 -39.18 0.15
N GLY A 223 -23.68 -39.76 0.44
CA GLY A 223 -24.57 -40.33 -0.57
C GLY A 223 -25.05 -39.27 -1.57
N THR A 224 -25.34 -38.05 -1.10
CA THR A 224 -25.71 -36.92 -1.94
C THR A 224 -24.54 -36.49 -2.85
N LEU A 225 -23.34 -36.45 -2.31
CA LEU A 225 -22.10 -36.18 -3.06
C LEU A 225 -21.87 -37.26 -4.14
N ALA A 226 -22.04 -38.54 -3.81
CA ALA A 226 -21.93 -39.65 -4.76
C ALA A 226 -23.02 -39.59 -5.85
N ALA A 227 -24.27 -39.26 -5.48
CA ALA A 227 -25.37 -39.08 -6.43
C ALA A 227 -25.14 -37.90 -7.39
N ALA A 228 -24.33 -36.93 -7.02
CA ALA A 228 -23.95 -35.82 -7.88
C ALA A 228 -23.16 -36.27 -9.13
N LEU A 229 -22.48 -37.41 -9.08
CA LEU A 229 -21.86 -38.04 -10.27
C LEU A 229 -22.88 -38.29 -11.38
N LEU A 230 -24.13 -38.61 -11.02
CA LEU A 230 -25.19 -38.93 -11.96
C LEU A 230 -26.12 -37.74 -12.27
N HIS A 231 -26.33 -36.86 -11.30
CA HIS A 231 -27.38 -35.82 -11.35
C HIS A 231 -26.84 -34.38 -11.52
N GLY A 232 -25.52 -34.17 -11.45
CA GLY A 232 -24.90 -32.91 -11.77
C GLY A 232 -24.49 -31.98 -10.60
N PRO A 233 -24.01 -30.77 -10.89
CA PRO A 233 -23.29 -29.90 -9.92
C PRO A 233 -24.16 -29.37 -8.78
N ALA A 234 -25.44 -29.15 -8.97
CA ALA A 234 -26.33 -28.63 -7.93
C ALA A 234 -26.42 -29.60 -6.72
N LEU A 235 -26.44 -30.91 -7.00
CA LEU A 235 -26.45 -31.92 -5.95
C LEU A 235 -25.11 -32.02 -5.21
N ALA A 236 -23.99 -31.77 -5.92
CA ALA A 236 -22.69 -31.69 -5.29
C ALA A 236 -22.61 -30.50 -4.29
N GLY A 237 -23.21 -29.37 -4.65
CA GLY A 237 -23.29 -28.19 -3.76
C GLY A 237 -24.12 -28.50 -2.51
N LEU A 238 -25.26 -29.17 -2.64
CA LEU A 238 -26.07 -29.57 -1.51
C LEU A 238 -25.33 -30.58 -0.63
N GLY A 239 -24.69 -31.59 -1.24
CA GLY A 239 -23.95 -32.63 -0.52
C GLY A 239 -22.76 -32.09 0.26
N ILE A 240 -21.97 -31.21 -0.31
CA ILE A 240 -20.81 -30.61 0.39
C ILE A 240 -21.25 -29.68 1.52
N ALA A 241 -22.30 -28.88 1.32
CA ALA A 241 -22.85 -28.01 2.36
C ALA A 241 -23.39 -28.83 3.53
N ALA A 242 -24.18 -29.89 3.25
CA ALA A 242 -24.69 -30.80 4.27
C ALA A 242 -23.56 -31.51 5.01
N ALA A 243 -22.52 -32.00 4.29
CA ALA A 243 -21.40 -32.70 4.88
C ALA A 243 -20.61 -31.84 5.88
N PHE A 244 -20.27 -30.61 5.52
CA PHE A 244 -19.53 -29.70 6.40
C PHE A 244 -20.40 -29.04 7.48
N ALA A 245 -21.76 -29.00 7.30
CA ALA A 245 -22.70 -28.52 8.31
C ALA A 245 -23.02 -29.59 9.35
N THR A 246 -22.96 -30.90 9.01
CA THR A 246 -23.30 -32.00 9.93
C THR A 246 -22.64 -31.87 11.31
N PRO A 247 -21.33 -31.59 11.45
CA PRO A 247 -20.70 -31.48 12.76
C PRO A 247 -21.18 -30.27 13.58
N VAL A 248 -21.67 -29.20 12.92
CA VAL A 248 -22.23 -28.02 13.60
C VAL A 248 -23.65 -28.33 14.12
N LEU A 249 -24.39 -29.12 13.38
CA LEU A 249 -25.80 -29.49 13.72
C LEU A 249 -25.89 -30.52 14.85
N VAL A 250 -24.88 -31.39 14.98
CA VAL A 250 -24.86 -32.44 16.02
C VAL A 250 -23.88 -31.97 17.12
N SER A 251 -24.39 -31.19 18.07
CA SER A 251 -23.64 -30.76 19.25
C SER A 251 -23.57 -31.87 20.30
N SER A 252 -22.45 -31.96 21.03
CA SER A 252 -22.24 -32.87 22.15
C SER A 252 -21.50 -32.17 23.27
N ASP A 253 -21.86 -32.42 24.50
CA ASP A 253 -21.15 -31.88 25.68
C ASP A 253 -19.69 -32.37 25.80
N LYS A 254 -19.38 -33.47 25.11
CA LYS A 254 -18.04 -34.08 25.03
C LYS A 254 -17.71 -34.38 23.57
N PRO A 255 -17.26 -33.38 22.79
CA PRO A 255 -16.96 -33.58 21.37
C PRO A 255 -15.74 -34.49 21.20
N ASP A 256 -15.86 -35.52 20.38
CA ASP A 256 -14.73 -36.33 19.91
C ASP A 256 -14.11 -35.73 18.67
N TYR A 257 -13.04 -35.01 18.86
CA TYR A 257 -12.33 -34.32 17.75
C TYR A 257 -11.66 -35.29 16.77
N TRP A 258 -11.29 -36.51 17.19
CA TRP A 258 -10.73 -37.51 16.30
C TRP A 258 -11.80 -38.06 15.35
N ALA A 259 -12.97 -38.39 15.83
CA ALA A 259 -14.10 -38.82 15.00
C ALA A 259 -14.50 -37.71 14.02
N LEU A 260 -14.55 -36.46 14.48
CA LEU A 260 -14.85 -35.30 13.67
C LEU A 260 -13.86 -35.13 12.51
N TYR A 261 -12.56 -35.09 12.78
CA TYR A 261 -11.57 -34.84 11.73
C TYR A 261 -11.32 -36.02 10.82
N LEU A 262 -11.49 -37.24 11.29
CA LEU A 262 -11.55 -38.44 10.42
C LEU A 262 -12.71 -38.35 9.43
N TYR A 263 -13.90 -37.96 9.90
CA TYR A 263 -15.04 -37.71 9.03
C TYR A 263 -14.76 -36.60 8.00
N LEU A 264 -14.24 -35.47 8.42
CA LEU A 264 -13.89 -34.34 7.52
C LEU A 264 -12.82 -34.74 6.49
N ALA A 265 -11.87 -35.60 6.83
CA ALA A 265 -10.91 -36.16 5.90
C ALA A 265 -11.59 -37.02 4.81
N VAL A 266 -12.56 -37.86 5.19
CA VAL A 266 -13.34 -38.64 4.24
C VAL A 266 -14.19 -37.75 3.31
N VAL A 267 -14.84 -36.73 3.87
CA VAL A 267 -15.62 -35.75 3.09
C VAL A 267 -14.71 -34.98 2.12
N THR A 268 -13.57 -34.53 2.58
CA THR A 268 -12.58 -33.79 1.76
C THR A 268 -12.05 -34.67 0.62
N ALA A 269 -11.75 -35.96 0.91
CA ALA A 269 -11.29 -36.91 -0.10
C ALA A 269 -12.37 -37.18 -1.16
N ALA A 270 -13.63 -37.37 -0.73
CA ALA A 270 -14.76 -37.59 -1.62
C ALA A 270 -15.05 -36.35 -2.50
N ALA A 271 -14.98 -35.14 -1.91
CA ALA A 271 -15.21 -33.87 -2.62
C ALA A 271 -14.08 -33.56 -3.64
N PHE A 272 -12.81 -33.73 -3.26
CA PHE A 272 -11.69 -33.57 -4.20
C PHE A 272 -11.71 -34.65 -5.29
N GLY A 273 -11.99 -35.88 -4.96
CA GLY A 273 -12.17 -36.96 -5.93
C GLY A 273 -13.28 -36.66 -6.94
N LEU A 274 -14.45 -36.23 -6.48
CA LEU A 274 -15.55 -35.81 -7.34
C LEU A 274 -15.21 -34.59 -8.18
N ALA A 275 -14.56 -33.57 -7.59
CA ALA A 275 -14.11 -32.39 -8.27
C ALA A 275 -13.14 -32.74 -9.40
N ARG A 276 -12.26 -33.70 -9.19
CA ARG A 276 -11.29 -34.16 -10.17
C ARG A 276 -11.94 -35.00 -11.28
N ILE A 277 -12.83 -35.94 -10.94
CA ILE A 277 -13.53 -36.77 -11.94
C ILE A 277 -14.39 -35.95 -12.89
N ARG A 278 -15.07 -34.91 -12.34
CA ARG A 278 -15.99 -34.06 -13.10
C ARG A 278 -15.36 -32.75 -13.59
N LEU A 279 -14.09 -32.47 -13.25
CA LEU A 279 -13.37 -31.22 -13.52
C LEU A 279 -14.09 -29.97 -12.97
N TRP A 280 -14.78 -30.12 -11.83
CA TRP A 280 -15.49 -29.02 -11.19
C TRP A 280 -14.58 -28.23 -10.24
N ARG A 281 -13.86 -27.23 -10.77
CA ARG A 281 -12.96 -26.37 -9.99
C ARG A 281 -13.67 -25.69 -8.82
N TRP A 282 -14.92 -25.23 -9.03
CA TRP A 282 -15.68 -24.59 -7.97
C TRP A 282 -15.90 -25.51 -6.75
N LEU A 283 -16.10 -26.81 -6.95
CA LEU A 283 -16.28 -27.77 -5.86
C LEU A 283 -15.00 -27.94 -5.04
N ALA A 284 -13.84 -27.98 -5.71
CA ALA A 284 -12.56 -28.05 -5.02
C ALA A 284 -12.27 -26.76 -4.22
N VAL A 285 -12.57 -25.56 -4.79
CA VAL A 285 -12.48 -24.29 -4.07
C VAL A 285 -13.39 -24.27 -2.85
N THR A 286 -14.65 -24.68 -2.99
CA THR A 286 -15.62 -24.73 -1.88
C THR A 286 -15.14 -25.71 -0.79
N THR A 287 -14.58 -26.85 -1.17
CA THR A 287 -13.99 -27.82 -0.24
C THR A 287 -12.84 -27.20 0.55
N LEU A 288 -11.92 -26.48 -0.12
CA LEU A 288 -10.81 -25.78 0.53
C LEU A 288 -11.30 -24.73 1.53
N VAL A 289 -12.31 -23.95 1.15
CA VAL A 289 -12.88 -22.91 2.03
C VAL A 289 -13.50 -23.56 3.28
N PHE A 290 -14.31 -24.60 3.11
CA PHE A 290 -14.90 -25.27 4.27
C PHE A 290 -13.87 -25.99 5.13
N ALA A 291 -12.85 -26.62 4.54
CA ALA A 291 -11.76 -27.23 5.29
C ALA A 291 -10.97 -26.18 6.10
N LEU A 292 -10.71 -24.99 5.52
CA LEU A 292 -10.10 -23.88 6.24
C LEU A 292 -10.98 -23.41 7.40
N LEU A 293 -12.29 -23.24 7.17
CA LEU A 293 -13.21 -22.82 8.23
C LEU A 293 -13.19 -23.78 9.43
N TRP A 294 -12.99 -25.09 9.20
CA TRP A 294 -12.86 -26.09 10.27
C TRP A 294 -11.51 -26.08 11.00
N THR A 295 -10.55 -25.25 10.58
CA THR A 295 -9.35 -24.98 11.38
C THR A 295 -9.56 -23.90 12.44
N PHE A 296 -10.56 -23.01 12.28
CA PHE A 296 -10.84 -21.93 13.25
C PHE A 296 -11.24 -22.37 14.65
N PRO A 297 -11.94 -23.50 14.87
CA PRO A 297 -12.17 -23.98 16.24
C PRO A 297 -10.88 -24.16 17.05
N CYS A 298 -9.74 -24.36 16.38
CA CYS A 298 -8.42 -24.44 17.03
C CYS A 298 -7.86 -23.09 17.52
N LEU A 299 -8.48 -21.96 17.20
CA LEU A 299 -8.06 -20.67 17.78
C LEU A 299 -8.17 -20.60 19.30
N GLN A 300 -8.95 -21.49 19.90
CA GLN A 300 -9.06 -21.68 21.33
C GLN A 300 -8.61 -23.08 21.78
N CYS A 301 -7.59 -23.62 21.12
CA CYS A 301 -7.12 -24.99 21.33
C CYS A 301 -6.56 -25.21 22.73
N GLY A 302 -7.17 -26.12 23.45
CA GLY A 302 -6.51 -26.78 24.56
C GLY A 302 -5.50 -27.85 24.07
N PRO A 303 -4.58 -28.33 24.92
CA PRO A 303 -3.55 -29.31 24.52
C PRO A 303 -4.09 -30.60 23.87
N SER A 304 -5.29 -31.05 24.29
CA SER A 304 -5.93 -32.24 23.75
C SER A 304 -6.43 -32.10 22.31
N MET A 305 -6.60 -30.89 21.83
CA MET A 305 -7.13 -30.61 20.50
C MET A 305 -6.02 -30.52 19.43
N VAL A 306 -4.76 -30.29 19.83
CA VAL A 306 -3.63 -30.10 18.89
C VAL A 306 -3.44 -31.32 17.97
N GLY A 307 -3.47 -32.54 18.52
CA GLY A 307 -3.29 -33.76 17.73
C GLY A 307 -4.35 -33.98 16.65
N PRO A 308 -5.65 -33.94 16.97
CA PRO A 308 -6.73 -34.07 15.99
C PRO A 308 -6.69 -33.00 14.91
N HIS A 309 -6.43 -31.70 15.26
CA HIS A 309 -6.29 -30.62 14.29
C HIS A 309 -5.08 -30.78 13.39
N ALA A 310 -3.94 -31.20 13.94
CA ALA A 310 -2.75 -31.52 13.18
C ALA A 310 -3.02 -32.63 12.15
N PHE A 311 -3.77 -33.66 12.54
CA PHE A 311 -4.22 -34.72 11.61
C PHE A 311 -5.10 -34.13 10.49
N HIS A 312 -6.07 -33.27 10.82
CA HIS A 312 -6.96 -32.65 9.82
C HIS A 312 -6.18 -31.87 8.77
N VAL A 313 -5.27 -31.00 9.20
CA VAL A 313 -4.45 -30.17 8.31
C VAL A 313 -3.51 -31.03 7.47
N MET A 314 -2.86 -32.03 8.07
CA MET A 314 -1.95 -32.93 7.38
C MET A 314 -2.68 -33.83 6.36
N ALA A 315 -3.82 -34.42 6.74
CA ALA A 315 -4.62 -35.22 5.82
C ALA A 315 -5.15 -34.39 4.66
N GLY A 316 -5.67 -33.20 4.94
CA GLY A 316 -6.13 -32.27 3.91
C GLY A 316 -5.02 -31.83 2.96
N PHE A 317 -3.81 -31.54 3.49
CA PHE A 317 -2.63 -31.22 2.68
C PHE A 317 -2.26 -32.36 1.73
N ILE A 318 -2.19 -33.60 2.25
CA ILE A 318 -1.86 -34.79 1.45
C ILE A 318 -2.92 -35.00 0.35
N LEU A 319 -4.21 -34.87 0.69
CA LEU A 319 -5.29 -35.00 -0.28
C LEU A 319 -5.23 -33.89 -1.35
N ALA A 320 -4.94 -32.64 -0.98
CA ALA A 320 -4.76 -31.55 -1.93
C ALA A 320 -3.54 -31.78 -2.82
N ALA A 321 -2.41 -32.20 -2.26
CA ALA A 321 -1.21 -32.49 -3.03
C ALA A 321 -1.43 -33.61 -4.04
N LEU A 322 -2.03 -34.72 -3.63
CA LEU A 322 -2.26 -35.87 -4.50
C LEU A 322 -3.38 -35.66 -5.53
N LEU A 323 -4.54 -35.18 -5.10
CA LEU A 323 -5.73 -35.12 -5.96
C LEU A 323 -5.82 -33.81 -6.75
N VAL A 324 -5.40 -32.67 -6.16
CA VAL A 324 -5.51 -31.37 -6.83
C VAL A 324 -4.27 -31.06 -7.62
N VAL A 325 -3.09 -31.10 -6.99
CA VAL A 325 -1.83 -30.67 -7.62
C VAL A 325 -1.25 -31.74 -8.56
N CYS A 326 -1.02 -32.96 -8.03
CA CYS A 326 -0.40 -34.04 -8.83
C CYS A 326 -1.38 -34.71 -9.80
N GLY A 327 -2.70 -34.49 -9.62
CA GLY A 327 -3.72 -35.04 -10.50
C GLY A 327 -3.78 -36.56 -10.51
N PHE A 328 -3.43 -37.21 -9.40
CA PHE A 328 -3.35 -38.66 -9.28
C PHE A 328 -4.69 -39.32 -9.72
N MET A 329 -4.60 -40.23 -10.69
CA MET A 329 -5.68 -41.04 -11.30
C MET A 329 -6.66 -40.32 -12.25
N PHE A 330 -6.88 -39.01 -12.19
CA PHE A 330 -7.98 -38.39 -12.95
C PHE A 330 -7.63 -36.98 -13.48
N GLY A 331 -7.88 -36.74 -14.76
CA GLY A 331 -7.81 -35.45 -15.42
C GLY A 331 -6.42 -35.00 -15.93
N PRO A 332 -6.33 -33.94 -16.69
CA PRO A 332 -5.07 -33.46 -17.23
C PRO A 332 -4.16 -32.94 -16.13
N PRO A 333 -2.82 -33.11 -16.24
CA PRO A 333 -1.86 -32.44 -15.38
C PRO A 333 -1.97 -30.92 -15.57
N ALA A 334 -1.51 -30.15 -14.57
CA ALA A 334 -1.37 -28.70 -14.71
C ALA A 334 -0.36 -28.39 -15.81
N ASP A 335 -0.54 -27.24 -16.51
CA ASP A 335 0.35 -26.81 -17.57
C ASP A 335 1.77 -26.59 -17.04
N GLU A 336 2.76 -27.18 -17.71
CA GLU A 336 4.17 -27.00 -17.39
C GLU A 336 4.62 -25.57 -17.70
N GLY A 337 5.37 -24.95 -16.80
CA GLY A 337 5.97 -23.63 -16.99
C GLY A 337 5.11 -22.44 -16.53
N GLU A 338 3.91 -22.67 -15.99
CA GLU A 338 3.09 -21.60 -15.44
C GLU A 338 2.76 -21.83 -13.96
N ILE A 339 2.70 -20.74 -13.18
CA ILE A 339 2.25 -20.77 -11.78
C ILE A 339 0.73 -20.77 -11.78
N GLU A 340 0.12 -21.86 -11.37
CA GLU A 340 -1.32 -21.95 -11.22
C GLU A 340 -1.74 -21.50 -9.81
N LEU A 341 -2.59 -20.46 -9.77
CA LEU A 341 -3.08 -19.92 -8.49
C LEU A 341 -3.83 -20.97 -7.67
N PHE A 342 -4.63 -21.82 -8.32
CA PHE A 342 -5.44 -22.82 -7.64
C PHE A 342 -4.59 -23.93 -7.00
N SER A 343 -3.61 -24.47 -7.72
CA SER A 343 -2.66 -25.46 -7.20
C SER A 343 -1.82 -24.90 -6.05
N SER A 344 -1.36 -23.65 -6.20
CA SER A 344 -0.59 -22.95 -5.16
C SER A 344 -1.44 -22.67 -3.90
N ALA A 345 -2.66 -22.15 -4.08
CA ALA A 345 -3.58 -21.84 -2.99
C ALA A 345 -4.04 -23.09 -2.23
N SER A 346 -4.22 -24.23 -2.93
CA SER A 346 -4.64 -25.47 -2.30
C SER A 346 -3.65 -25.98 -1.23
N LEU A 347 -2.35 -25.82 -1.47
CA LEU A 347 -1.31 -26.11 -0.48
C LEU A 347 -1.21 -25.02 0.59
N ALA A 348 -1.29 -23.74 0.17
CA ALA A 348 -1.16 -22.59 1.06
C ALA A 348 -2.24 -22.55 2.15
N VAL A 349 -3.47 -22.97 1.84
CA VAL A 349 -4.58 -23.04 2.80
C VAL A 349 -4.27 -24.00 3.96
N TYR A 350 -3.71 -25.17 3.69
CA TYR A 350 -3.35 -26.12 4.74
C TYR A 350 -2.07 -25.70 5.49
N LEU A 351 -1.15 -25.04 4.82
CA LEU A 351 -0.02 -24.39 5.49
C LEU A 351 -0.48 -23.29 6.46
N LEU A 352 -1.45 -22.48 6.04
CA LEU A 352 -2.07 -21.47 6.91
C LEU A 352 -2.74 -22.14 8.12
N GLY A 353 -3.49 -23.25 7.90
CA GLY A 353 -4.07 -24.03 8.98
C GLY A 353 -3.02 -24.55 9.97
N ALA A 354 -1.89 -25.09 9.47
CA ALA A 354 -0.79 -25.52 10.33
C ALA A 354 -0.15 -24.38 11.11
N GLY A 355 0.06 -23.21 10.45
CA GLY A 355 0.54 -22.00 11.13
C GLY A 355 -0.41 -21.55 12.24
N LEU A 356 -1.73 -21.55 12.00
CA LEU A 356 -2.74 -21.21 13.02
C LEU A 356 -2.70 -22.17 14.22
N ILE A 357 -2.47 -23.46 13.99
CA ILE A 357 -2.29 -24.44 15.10
C ILE A 357 -1.06 -24.10 15.93
N VAL A 358 0.07 -23.74 15.29
CA VAL A 358 1.28 -23.36 16.02
C VAL A 358 1.02 -22.13 16.88
N LEU A 359 0.40 -21.09 16.30
CA LEU A 359 0.11 -19.83 17.00
C LEU A 359 -0.86 -20.00 18.16
N SER A 360 -1.93 -20.79 17.97
CA SER A 360 -2.98 -21.01 18.98
C SER A 360 -2.56 -21.97 20.09
N SER A 361 -1.66 -22.91 19.82
CA SER A 361 -1.14 -23.87 20.81
C SER A 361 0.09 -23.36 21.60
N ALA A 362 0.39 -22.06 21.52
CA ALA A 362 1.61 -21.48 22.11
C ALA A 362 2.89 -22.25 21.71
N HIS A 363 2.99 -22.59 20.43
CA HIS A 363 4.13 -23.32 19.85
C HIS A 363 4.36 -24.73 20.40
N ALA A 364 3.28 -25.49 20.63
CA ALA A 364 3.40 -26.89 21.03
C ALA A 364 4.28 -27.69 20.04
N ASP A 365 5.18 -28.53 20.54
CA ASP A 365 6.16 -29.26 19.74
C ASP A 365 5.54 -30.04 18.57
N THR A 366 4.43 -30.72 18.82
CA THR A 366 3.68 -31.45 17.76
C THR A 366 3.20 -30.53 16.64
N ALA A 367 2.72 -29.34 16.97
CA ALA A 367 2.25 -28.35 15.98
C ALA A 367 3.43 -27.83 15.14
N VAL A 368 4.56 -27.50 15.77
CA VAL A 368 5.78 -27.04 15.10
C VAL A 368 6.34 -28.11 14.15
N ILE A 369 6.35 -29.40 14.58
CA ILE A 369 6.81 -30.52 13.76
C ILE A 369 5.88 -30.70 12.54
N VAL A 370 4.55 -30.66 12.73
CA VAL A 370 3.59 -30.80 11.63
C VAL A 370 3.74 -29.63 10.65
N PHE A 371 3.86 -28.42 11.15
CA PHE A 371 4.13 -27.24 10.31
C PHE A 371 5.43 -27.42 9.50
N ALA A 372 6.50 -27.89 10.13
CA ALA A 372 7.78 -28.14 9.45
C ALA A 372 7.64 -29.21 8.35
N LEU A 373 6.90 -30.28 8.62
CA LEU A 373 6.64 -31.34 7.63
C LEU A 373 5.81 -30.82 6.44
N LEU A 374 4.82 -29.96 6.68
CA LEU A 374 4.03 -29.37 5.60
C LEU A 374 4.83 -28.36 4.77
N VAL A 375 5.69 -27.57 5.38
CA VAL A 375 6.63 -26.69 4.66
C VAL A 375 7.56 -27.53 3.77
N ALA A 376 8.18 -28.57 4.31
CA ALA A 376 9.03 -29.47 3.54
C ALA A 376 8.26 -30.17 2.42
N GLY A 377 7.05 -30.64 2.71
CA GLY A 377 6.12 -31.24 1.73
C GLY A 377 5.78 -30.24 0.61
N THR A 378 5.54 -28.98 0.94
CA THR A 378 5.28 -27.92 -0.05
C THR A 378 6.47 -27.71 -0.98
N LEU A 379 7.69 -27.61 -0.43
CA LEU A 379 8.90 -27.51 -1.25
C LEU A 379 9.06 -28.72 -2.17
N LEU A 380 8.79 -29.92 -1.68
CA LEU A 380 8.89 -31.16 -2.45
C LEU A 380 7.84 -31.22 -3.58
N VAL A 381 6.57 -30.88 -3.27
CA VAL A 381 5.47 -30.87 -4.27
C VAL A 381 5.73 -29.79 -5.33
N ALA A 382 6.10 -28.57 -4.93
CA ALA A 382 6.43 -27.48 -5.84
C ALA A 382 7.67 -27.77 -6.68
N TRP A 383 8.62 -28.56 -6.13
CA TRP A 383 9.78 -29.03 -6.89
C TRP A 383 9.42 -30.01 -8.01
N ARG A 384 8.35 -30.80 -7.83
CA ARG A 384 7.85 -31.77 -8.83
C ARG A 384 6.81 -31.18 -9.78
N ALA A 385 5.97 -30.28 -9.27
CA ALA A 385 4.88 -29.63 -10.00
C ALA A 385 5.08 -28.12 -10.03
N GLU A 386 5.55 -27.58 -11.16
CA GLU A 386 5.84 -26.14 -11.33
C GLU A 386 4.62 -25.26 -11.06
N ALA A 387 3.41 -25.75 -11.37
CA ALA A 387 2.15 -25.06 -11.11
C ALA A 387 1.94 -24.67 -9.63
N ALA A 388 2.51 -25.47 -8.70
CA ALA A 388 2.40 -25.18 -7.27
C ALA A 388 3.52 -24.24 -6.72
N SER A 389 4.38 -23.69 -7.60
CA SER A 389 5.53 -22.86 -7.16
C SER A 389 5.11 -21.61 -6.37
N GLY A 390 3.90 -21.09 -6.56
CA GLY A 390 3.37 -19.99 -5.74
C GLY A 390 3.22 -20.35 -4.26
N ALA A 391 3.02 -21.63 -3.92
CA ALA A 391 2.95 -22.09 -2.53
C ALA A 391 4.30 -21.96 -1.78
N VAL A 392 5.43 -21.93 -2.52
CA VAL A 392 6.77 -21.69 -1.92
C VAL A 392 6.84 -20.30 -1.31
N GLY A 393 6.31 -19.28 -2.00
CA GLY A 393 6.21 -17.92 -1.46
C GLY A 393 5.30 -17.84 -0.24
N ALA A 394 4.16 -18.54 -0.27
CA ALA A 394 3.25 -18.63 0.87
C ALA A 394 3.92 -19.34 2.07
N ALA A 395 4.66 -20.43 1.83
CA ALA A 395 5.42 -21.13 2.88
C ALA A 395 6.48 -20.22 3.52
N ALA A 396 7.24 -19.47 2.72
CA ALA A 396 8.21 -18.50 3.21
C ALA A 396 7.56 -17.40 4.08
N ALA A 397 6.43 -16.86 3.64
CA ALA A 397 5.69 -15.86 4.41
C ALA A 397 5.14 -16.42 5.74
N LEU A 398 4.59 -17.63 5.73
CA LEU A 398 4.07 -18.26 6.94
C LEU A 398 5.17 -18.65 7.92
N VAL A 399 6.32 -19.11 7.44
CA VAL A 399 7.51 -19.34 8.28
C VAL A 399 7.90 -18.05 8.97
N PHE A 400 7.95 -16.93 8.25
CA PHE A 400 8.22 -15.62 8.86
C PHE A 400 7.19 -15.26 9.93
N VAL A 401 5.88 -15.39 9.65
CA VAL A 401 4.82 -15.03 10.60
C VAL A 401 4.93 -15.86 11.88
N VAL A 402 5.12 -17.19 11.76
CA VAL A 402 5.24 -18.09 12.91
C VAL A 402 6.47 -17.74 13.77
N PHE A 403 7.62 -17.51 13.16
CA PHE A 403 8.84 -17.17 13.89
C PHE A 403 8.84 -15.75 14.43
N ALA A 404 8.23 -14.79 13.73
CA ALA A 404 8.09 -13.44 14.20
C ALA A 404 7.15 -13.37 15.43
N GLU A 405 6.04 -14.09 15.42
CA GLU A 405 5.16 -14.21 16.58
C GLU A 405 5.88 -14.85 17.77
N TRP A 406 6.61 -15.95 17.53
CA TRP A 406 7.40 -16.59 18.55
C TRP A 406 8.45 -15.66 19.19
N ALA A 407 9.09 -14.83 18.36
CA ALA A 407 10.06 -13.84 18.83
C ALA A 407 9.41 -12.75 19.69
N VAL A 408 8.27 -12.20 19.23
CA VAL A 408 7.53 -11.15 19.94
C VAL A 408 6.94 -11.69 21.26
N ARG A 409 6.31 -12.86 21.23
CA ARG A 409 5.71 -13.50 22.41
C ARG A 409 6.73 -13.79 23.51
N GLY A 410 7.94 -14.13 23.15
CA GLY A 410 9.01 -14.39 24.11
C GLY A 410 9.79 -13.17 24.58
N ASN A 411 9.39 -11.97 24.12
CA ASN A 411 10.01 -10.71 24.52
C ASN A 411 8.96 -9.79 25.12
N PRO A 412 8.74 -9.81 26.45
CA PRO A 412 7.66 -9.07 27.11
C PRO A 412 7.70 -7.56 26.85
N ASP A 413 8.89 -7.00 26.70
CA ASP A 413 9.06 -5.56 26.46
C ASP A 413 8.50 -5.11 25.10
N MET A 414 8.44 -6.01 24.10
CA MET A 414 7.80 -5.74 22.81
C MET A 414 6.28 -5.79 22.87
N LEU A 415 5.70 -6.35 23.94
CA LEU A 415 4.26 -6.49 24.13
C LEU A 415 3.65 -5.33 24.92
N VAL A 416 4.49 -4.42 25.40
CA VAL A 416 4.06 -3.23 26.15
C VAL A 416 3.94 -2.05 25.19
N LEU A 417 2.70 -1.64 24.90
CA LEU A 417 2.39 -0.44 24.14
C LEU A 417 2.29 0.77 25.08
N PRO A 418 2.29 2.03 24.56
CA PRO A 418 2.10 3.22 25.38
C PRO A 418 0.84 3.24 26.26
N GLY A 419 -0.11 2.32 26.05
CA GLY A 419 -1.32 2.13 26.87
C GLY A 419 -1.30 0.90 27.79
N GLY A 420 -0.18 0.17 27.89
CA GLY A 420 -0.03 -1.04 28.67
C GLY A 420 0.20 -2.31 27.85
N PRO A 421 0.32 -3.49 28.50
CA PRO A 421 0.55 -4.75 27.82
C PRO A 421 -0.63 -5.14 26.91
N LEU A 422 -0.32 -5.79 25.79
CA LEU A 422 -1.35 -6.29 24.85
C LEU A 422 -2.24 -7.33 25.54
N PRO A 423 -3.56 -7.14 25.59
CA PRO A 423 -4.45 -8.08 26.25
C PRO A 423 -4.48 -9.43 25.53
N GLY A 424 -4.46 -10.52 26.29
CA GLY A 424 -4.56 -11.89 25.76
C GLY A 424 -3.25 -12.51 25.28
N ILE A 425 -2.13 -11.79 25.31
CA ILE A 425 -0.81 -12.32 24.98
C ILE A 425 -0.02 -12.48 26.27
N GLY A 426 0.11 -13.71 26.71
CA GLY A 426 0.95 -14.07 27.86
C GLY A 426 2.38 -14.47 27.43
N PRO A 427 3.38 -14.40 28.33
CA PRO A 427 4.69 -14.93 28.04
C PRO A 427 4.60 -16.45 27.72
N ALA A 428 5.26 -16.89 26.67
CA ALA A 428 5.31 -18.30 26.33
C ALA A 428 6.15 -19.07 27.36
N ALA A 429 5.65 -20.22 27.88
CA ALA A 429 6.45 -21.16 28.65
C ALA A 429 7.53 -21.75 27.73
N THR A 430 8.82 -21.76 28.11
CA THR A 430 9.79 -21.57 27.03
C THR A 430 11.04 -22.44 27.03
N ASP A 431 11.33 -23.25 28.02
CA ASP A 431 12.69 -23.83 28.09
C ASP A 431 12.90 -25.07 27.21
N GLY A 432 11.85 -25.82 26.85
CA GLY A 432 11.96 -26.97 25.92
C GLY A 432 11.85 -26.59 24.44
N ALA A 433 11.12 -25.52 24.10
CA ALA A 433 10.76 -25.15 22.75
C ALA A 433 11.87 -24.43 21.93
N VAL A 434 12.88 -23.84 22.57
CA VAL A 434 13.94 -23.06 21.89
C VAL A 434 14.77 -23.94 20.96
N MET A 435 15.18 -25.13 21.40
CA MET A 435 16.01 -26.03 20.59
C MET A 435 15.29 -26.53 19.34
N LEU A 436 14.00 -26.86 19.47
CA LEU A 436 13.19 -27.26 18.32
C LEU A 436 13.06 -26.13 17.28
N HIS A 437 12.86 -24.88 17.74
CA HIS A 437 12.79 -23.72 16.85
C HIS A 437 14.15 -23.44 16.18
N LEU A 438 15.27 -23.60 16.88
CA LEU A 438 16.61 -23.47 16.28
C LEU A 438 16.84 -24.53 15.19
N VAL A 439 16.48 -25.77 15.45
CA VAL A 439 16.62 -26.86 14.47
C VAL A 439 15.72 -26.63 13.27
N THR A 440 14.46 -26.29 13.49
CA THR A 440 13.51 -26.00 12.39
C THR A 440 13.91 -24.76 11.59
N ALA A 441 14.41 -23.71 12.24
CA ALA A 441 14.95 -22.53 11.55
C ALA A 441 16.15 -22.88 10.66
N ALA A 442 17.09 -23.71 11.16
CA ALA A 442 18.23 -24.17 10.38
C ALA A 442 17.78 -25.02 9.17
N ILE A 443 16.80 -25.92 9.37
CA ILE A 443 16.23 -26.74 8.28
C ILE A 443 15.54 -25.85 7.25
N PHE A 444 14.76 -24.86 7.66
CA PHE A 444 14.10 -23.95 6.73
C PHE A 444 15.08 -23.06 5.99
N ALA A 445 16.02 -22.43 6.68
CA ALA A 445 17.03 -21.59 6.06
C ALA A 445 17.85 -22.35 5.00
N THR A 446 18.28 -23.57 5.32
CA THR A 446 19.03 -24.43 4.39
C THR A 446 18.12 -24.97 3.28
N GLY A 447 16.91 -25.42 3.61
CA GLY A 447 15.96 -26.00 2.65
C GLY A 447 15.54 -24.98 1.59
N PHE A 448 15.09 -23.79 1.99
CA PHE A 448 14.75 -22.72 1.04
C PHE A 448 15.98 -22.20 0.29
N GLY A 449 17.10 -22.00 0.98
CA GLY A 449 18.34 -21.52 0.37
C GLY A 449 18.85 -22.43 -0.73
N VAL A 450 19.00 -23.73 -0.42
CA VAL A 450 19.49 -24.73 -1.38
C VAL A 450 18.50 -24.97 -2.51
N ALA A 451 17.20 -25.16 -2.19
CA ALA A 451 16.18 -25.39 -3.20
C ALA A 451 16.07 -24.19 -4.16
N GLY A 452 16.08 -22.95 -3.66
CA GLY A 452 16.02 -21.76 -4.49
C GLY A 452 17.25 -21.56 -5.37
N PHE A 453 18.46 -21.90 -4.89
CA PHE A 453 19.66 -21.87 -5.70
C PHE A 453 19.65 -22.94 -6.81
N LEU A 454 19.19 -24.16 -6.51
CA LEU A 454 19.10 -25.26 -7.45
C LEU A 454 17.94 -25.13 -8.46
N ALA A 455 16.90 -24.38 -8.13
CA ALA A 455 15.76 -24.16 -9.03
C ALA A 455 16.13 -23.30 -10.25
N GLN A 456 17.28 -22.61 -10.20
CA GLN A 456 17.69 -21.70 -11.27
C GLN A 456 17.98 -22.44 -12.58
N GLY A 457 17.31 -22.02 -13.66
CA GLY A 457 17.48 -22.58 -15.00
C GLY A 457 16.74 -23.89 -15.27
N ARG A 458 15.83 -24.33 -14.39
CA ARG A 458 15.01 -25.53 -14.59
C ARG A 458 13.74 -25.26 -15.38
N SER A 459 13.14 -24.09 -15.21
CA SER A 459 11.85 -23.73 -15.83
C SER A 459 12.02 -22.89 -17.08
N ARG A 460 11.04 -23.00 -17.99
CA ARG A 460 10.89 -22.12 -19.15
C ARG A 460 10.27 -20.77 -18.81
N SER A 461 9.57 -20.68 -17.69
CA SER A 461 8.98 -19.43 -17.17
C SER A 461 9.99 -18.62 -16.37
N ALA A 462 10.00 -17.31 -16.57
CA ALA A 462 10.83 -16.40 -15.77
C ALA A 462 10.34 -16.23 -14.32
N ALA A 463 9.04 -16.42 -14.07
CA ALA A 463 8.45 -16.21 -12.74
C ALA A 463 8.87 -17.27 -11.71
N ILE A 464 8.98 -18.53 -12.13
CA ILE A 464 9.24 -19.65 -11.23
C ILE A 464 10.61 -19.53 -10.53
N PRO A 465 11.76 -19.38 -11.25
CA PRO A 465 13.04 -19.22 -10.59
C PRO A 465 13.11 -17.95 -9.72
N VAL A 466 12.35 -16.89 -10.06
CA VAL A 466 12.29 -15.68 -9.25
C VAL A 466 11.57 -15.92 -7.92
N VAL A 467 10.46 -16.65 -7.90
CA VAL A 467 9.73 -17.01 -6.67
C VAL A 467 10.64 -17.86 -5.76
N TRP A 468 11.34 -18.86 -6.32
CA TRP A 468 12.25 -19.72 -5.57
C TRP A 468 13.45 -18.93 -5.00
N SER A 469 14.06 -18.02 -5.78
CA SER A 469 15.16 -17.19 -5.28
C SER A 469 14.70 -16.15 -4.27
N ALA A 470 13.51 -15.58 -4.43
CA ALA A 470 12.93 -14.67 -3.44
C ALA A 470 12.72 -15.39 -2.09
N ALA A 471 12.14 -16.59 -2.11
CA ALA A 471 11.98 -17.41 -0.91
C ALA A 471 13.33 -17.82 -0.30
N ALA A 472 14.33 -18.16 -1.12
CA ALA A 472 15.68 -18.55 -0.68
C ALA A 472 16.44 -17.42 0.03
N VAL A 473 16.17 -16.17 -0.35
CA VAL A 473 16.79 -14.99 0.26
C VAL A 473 15.99 -14.50 1.46
N PHE A 474 14.67 -14.38 1.29
CA PHE A 474 13.80 -13.84 2.34
C PHE A 474 13.74 -14.70 3.59
N THR A 475 13.60 -16.05 3.44
CA THR A 475 13.41 -16.94 4.59
C THR A 475 14.61 -16.95 5.56
N PRO A 476 15.87 -17.15 5.12
CA PRO A 476 17.01 -17.10 6.03
C PRO A 476 17.19 -15.75 6.72
N LEU A 477 16.97 -14.63 6.00
CA LEU A 477 17.06 -13.29 6.58
C LEU A 477 15.98 -13.06 7.63
N ALA A 478 14.74 -13.43 7.34
CA ALA A 478 13.62 -13.30 8.26
C ALA A 478 13.80 -14.14 9.53
N LEU A 479 14.25 -15.38 9.37
CA LEU A 479 14.57 -16.27 10.50
C LEU A 479 15.71 -15.72 11.34
N LEU A 480 16.75 -15.19 10.73
CA LEU A 480 17.87 -14.59 11.43
C LEU A 480 17.41 -13.39 12.30
N ILE A 481 16.53 -12.55 11.78
CA ILE A 481 15.95 -11.42 12.54
C ILE A 481 15.08 -11.95 13.69
N ALA A 482 14.24 -12.94 13.45
CA ALA A 482 13.36 -13.50 14.48
C ALA A 482 14.16 -14.17 15.62
N LEU A 483 15.20 -14.94 15.26
CA LEU A 483 16.10 -15.57 16.24
C LEU A 483 16.89 -14.52 17.03
N TYR A 484 17.39 -13.47 16.37
CA TYR A 484 18.06 -12.36 17.03
C TYR A 484 17.14 -11.66 18.03
N ALA A 485 15.91 -11.34 17.62
CA ALA A 485 14.93 -10.72 18.50
C ALA A 485 14.58 -11.60 19.70
N ARG A 486 14.47 -12.93 19.51
CA ARG A 486 14.13 -13.87 20.58
C ARG A 486 15.26 -14.15 21.56
N ILE A 487 16.49 -14.32 21.07
CA ILE A 487 17.63 -14.82 21.86
C ILE A 487 18.49 -13.66 22.39
N ALA A 488 18.71 -12.64 21.55
CA ALA A 488 19.52 -11.49 21.93
C ALA A 488 18.71 -10.29 22.41
N HIS A 489 17.38 -10.40 22.47
CA HIS A 489 16.45 -9.32 22.88
C HIS A 489 16.70 -7.98 22.21
N LEU A 490 17.15 -8.03 20.94
CA LEU A 490 17.58 -6.88 20.12
C LEU A 490 18.83 -6.15 20.65
N ASP A 491 19.52 -6.70 21.65
CA ASP A 491 20.78 -6.17 22.14
C ASP A 491 21.94 -6.54 21.24
N ARG A 492 23.07 -5.83 21.39
CA ARG A 492 24.28 -6.11 20.63
C ARG A 492 24.71 -7.57 20.76
N SER A 493 24.90 -8.23 19.63
CA SER A 493 25.29 -9.65 19.61
C SER A 493 26.30 -9.94 18.50
N ILE A 494 27.53 -10.16 18.91
CA ILE A 494 28.64 -10.52 17.99
C ILE A 494 28.40 -11.89 17.30
N PRO A 495 27.85 -12.93 17.98
CA PRO A 495 27.55 -14.20 17.32
C PRO A 495 26.56 -14.07 16.17
N PHE A 496 25.50 -13.29 16.35
CA PHE A 496 24.50 -13.02 15.28
C PHE A 496 25.09 -12.16 14.14
N ALA A 497 25.97 -11.21 14.46
CA ALA A 497 26.70 -10.45 13.46
C ALA A 497 27.57 -11.36 12.59
N ILE A 498 28.33 -12.31 13.20
CA ILE A 498 29.15 -13.28 12.48
C ILE A 498 28.27 -14.18 11.60
N LEU A 499 27.15 -14.70 12.13
CA LEU A 499 26.21 -15.52 11.36
C LEU A 499 25.65 -14.76 10.16
N SER A 500 25.39 -13.48 10.33
CA SER A 500 24.93 -12.59 9.28
C SER A 500 26.00 -12.37 8.19
N VAL A 501 27.27 -12.22 8.57
CA VAL A 501 28.40 -12.14 7.61
C VAL A 501 28.55 -13.44 6.83
N VAL A 502 28.41 -14.60 7.50
CA VAL A 502 28.44 -15.91 6.82
C VAL A 502 27.30 -16.02 5.81
N LEU A 503 26.11 -15.58 6.17
CA LEU A 503 24.97 -15.57 5.26
C LEU A 503 25.19 -14.61 4.08
N ALA A 504 25.78 -13.43 4.33
CA ALA A 504 26.15 -12.48 3.28
C ALA A 504 27.17 -13.10 2.31
N ALA A 505 28.17 -13.81 2.82
CA ALA A 505 29.17 -14.51 2.02
C ALA A 505 28.51 -15.64 1.18
N ALA A 506 27.60 -16.41 1.77
CA ALA A 506 26.85 -17.45 1.05
C ALA A 506 26.01 -16.88 -0.12
N PHE A 507 25.28 -15.80 0.12
CA PHE A 507 24.51 -15.12 -0.94
C PHE A 507 25.43 -14.48 -2.01
N GLY A 508 26.58 -13.92 -1.59
CA GLY A 508 27.58 -13.39 -2.51
C GLY A 508 28.16 -14.49 -3.41
N ALA A 509 28.51 -15.63 -2.83
CA ALA A 509 29.00 -16.81 -3.57
C ALA A 509 27.92 -17.36 -4.53
N ALA A 510 26.66 -17.41 -4.10
CA ALA A 510 25.53 -17.79 -4.96
C ALA A 510 25.38 -16.80 -6.14
N THR A 511 25.44 -15.49 -5.87
CA THR A 511 25.39 -14.43 -6.90
C THR A 511 26.48 -14.63 -7.95
N GLU A 512 27.73 -14.79 -7.53
CA GLU A 512 28.89 -15.00 -8.41
C GLU A 512 28.77 -16.29 -9.22
N SER A 513 28.33 -17.39 -8.57
CA SER A 513 28.11 -18.67 -9.23
C SER A 513 27.01 -18.61 -10.29
N LEU A 514 25.91 -17.89 -10.01
CA LEU A 514 24.80 -17.70 -10.96
C LEU A 514 25.19 -16.76 -12.09
N ALA A 515 25.97 -15.73 -11.83
CA ALA A 515 26.45 -14.79 -12.84
C ALA A 515 27.37 -15.42 -13.89
N ARG A 516 27.99 -16.56 -13.57
CA ARG A 516 28.83 -17.36 -14.53
C ARG A 516 28.02 -18.31 -15.39
N ARG A 517 26.70 -18.51 -15.13
CA ARG A 517 25.85 -19.41 -15.91
C ARG A 517 25.36 -18.70 -17.18
N GLU A 518 25.02 -19.50 -18.20
CA GLU A 518 24.36 -19.02 -19.40
C GLU A 518 23.05 -18.34 -19.06
N ASP A 519 22.68 -17.29 -19.82
CA ASP A 519 21.45 -16.54 -19.57
C ASP A 519 20.23 -17.42 -19.85
N ARG A 520 19.31 -17.47 -18.88
CA ARG A 520 18.08 -18.26 -18.88
C ARG A 520 16.94 -17.40 -18.34
N PRO A 521 15.68 -17.71 -18.69
CA PRO A 521 14.54 -16.95 -18.19
C PRO A 521 14.55 -16.79 -16.67
N GLY A 522 14.47 -15.54 -16.18
CA GLY A 522 14.44 -15.21 -14.75
C GLY A 522 15.81 -15.16 -14.04
N LEU A 523 16.90 -15.59 -14.68
CA LEU A 523 18.22 -15.68 -14.05
C LEU A 523 18.75 -14.30 -13.60
N GLN A 524 18.60 -13.26 -14.42
CA GLN A 524 19.04 -11.90 -14.09
C GLN A 524 18.34 -11.35 -12.84
N ALA A 525 17.03 -11.58 -12.72
CA ALA A 525 16.26 -11.20 -11.54
C ALA A 525 16.70 -12.01 -10.29
N SER A 526 16.98 -13.30 -10.47
CA SER A 526 17.47 -14.15 -9.38
C SER A 526 18.87 -13.73 -8.89
N ILE A 527 19.79 -13.39 -9.80
CA ILE A 527 21.10 -12.81 -9.46
C ILE A 527 20.92 -11.52 -8.64
N ALA A 528 20.01 -10.64 -9.08
CA ALA A 528 19.70 -9.41 -8.35
C ALA A 528 19.15 -9.67 -6.94
N LEU A 529 18.31 -10.69 -6.78
CA LEU A 529 17.79 -11.09 -5.46
C LEU A 529 18.89 -11.61 -4.53
N PHE A 530 19.75 -12.51 -4.99
CA PHE A 530 20.86 -13.01 -4.17
C PHE A 530 21.88 -11.91 -3.83
N ALA A 531 22.21 -11.03 -4.78
CA ALA A 531 23.07 -9.87 -4.54
C ALA A 531 22.47 -8.93 -3.49
N THR A 532 21.16 -8.70 -3.58
CA THR A 532 20.43 -7.91 -2.59
C THR A 532 20.41 -8.58 -1.22
N GLY A 533 20.22 -9.90 -1.19
CA GLY A 533 20.31 -10.69 0.02
C GLY A 533 21.66 -10.57 0.71
N ALA A 534 22.75 -10.58 -0.05
CA ALA A 534 24.11 -10.37 0.48
C ALA A 534 24.25 -8.99 1.14
N LEU A 535 23.75 -7.93 0.50
CA LEU A 535 23.77 -6.58 1.06
C LEU A 535 22.84 -6.44 2.27
N ALA A 536 21.66 -7.05 2.24
CA ALA A 536 20.75 -7.07 3.37
C ALA A 536 21.34 -7.81 4.58
N ALA A 537 21.96 -8.97 4.36
CA ALA A 537 22.68 -9.70 5.41
C ALA A 537 23.85 -8.89 5.98
N MET A 538 24.59 -8.15 5.15
CA MET A 538 25.63 -7.24 5.63
C MET A 538 25.05 -6.09 6.47
N ALA A 539 23.90 -5.53 6.07
CA ALA A 539 23.20 -4.52 6.88
C ALA A 539 22.79 -5.06 8.25
N LEU A 540 22.28 -6.29 8.28
CA LEU A 540 21.96 -6.97 9.54
C LEU A 540 23.20 -7.22 10.40
N ALA A 541 24.34 -7.61 9.79
CA ALA A 541 25.61 -7.77 10.53
C ALA A 541 26.01 -6.47 11.24
N LEU A 542 25.89 -5.33 10.53
CA LEU A 542 26.15 -4.02 11.13
C LEU A 542 25.13 -3.69 12.23
N THR A 543 23.85 -4.04 12.01
CA THR A 543 22.78 -3.83 13.01
C THR A 543 23.04 -4.64 14.30
N PHE A 544 23.52 -5.86 14.17
CA PHE A 544 23.79 -6.73 15.33
C PHE A 544 25.09 -6.40 16.05
N ALA A 545 26.07 -5.80 15.35
CA ALA A 545 27.38 -5.46 15.90
C ALA A 545 27.44 -4.05 16.48
N LEU A 546 26.68 -3.11 15.94
CA LEU A 546 26.78 -1.68 16.24
C LEU A 546 25.56 -1.17 17.01
N GLU A 547 25.81 -0.25 17.93
CA GLU A 547 24.78 0.36 18.75
C GLU A 547 24.58 1.85 18.40
N LYS A 548 23.41 2.38 18.79
CA LYS A 548 23.08 3.82 18.79
C LYS A 548 23.48 4.52 17.47
N GLY A 549 24.20 5.65 17.57
CA GLY A 549 24.58 6.48 16.45
C GLY A 549 25.51 5.83 15.43
N TRP A 550 26.38 4.91 15.85
CA TRP A 550 27.30 4.20 14.94
C TRP A 550 26.56 3.35 13.90
N LEU A 551 25.47 2.73 14.30
CA LEU A 551 24.63 1.96 13.37
C LEU A 551 23.97 2.87 12.32
N THR A 552 23.49 4.05 12.72
CA THR A 552 22.88 5.04 11.82
C THR A 552 23.90 5.49 10.76
N ILE A 553 25.14 5.76 11.21
CA ILE A 553 26.26 6.11 10.32
C ILE A 553 26.56 4.98 9.35
N ALA A 554 26.70 3.75 9.85
CA ALA A 554 27.05 2.59 9.04
C ALA A 554 25.97 2.29 7.97
N LEU A 555 24.69 2.32 8.33
CA LEU A 555 23.58 2.11 7.40
C LEU A 555 23.47 3.23 6.35
N SER A 556 23.74 4.49 6.72
CA SER A 556 23.75 5.59 5.78
C SER A 556 24.92 5.49 4.77
N LEU A 557 26.11 5.10 5.23
CA LEU A 557 27.25 4.81 4.36
C LEU A 557 27.00 3.59 3.46
N MET A 558 26.29 2.57 3.96
CA MET A 558 25.90 1.44 3.14
C MET A 558 24.89 1.82 2.06
N SER A 559 23.93 2.71 2.35
CA SER A 559 23.05 3.30 1.33
C SER A 559 23.85 4.04 0.25
N LEU A 560 24.84 4.83 0.65
CA LEU A 560 25.76 5.49 -0.27
C LEU A 560 26.55 4.51 -1.12
N GLY A 561 27.15 3.47 -0.48
CA GLY A 561 27.87 2.40 -1.17
C GLY A 561 27.00 1.65 -2.19
N THR A 562 25.75 1.33 -1.81
CA THR A 562 24.77 0.68 -2.70
C THR A 562 24.41 1.57 -3.89
N ALA A 563 24.20 2.88 -3.66
CA ALA A 563 23.97 3.85 -4.72
C ALA A 563 25.17 3.96 -5.67
N TRP A 564 26.39 3.92 -5.15
CA TRP A 564 27.61 3.91 -5.97
C TRP A 564 27.77 2.61 -6.77
N ILE A 565 27.50 1.43 -6.17
CA ILE A 565 27.53 0.14 -6.86
C ILE A 565 26.48 0.09 -7.98
N SER A 566 25.29 0.68 -7.78
CA SER A 566 24.26 0.75 -8.82
C SER A 566 24.69 1.51 -10.07
N LEU A 567 25.67 2.41 -9.96
CA LEU A 567 26.30 3.11 -11.08
C LEU A 567 27.28 2.21 -11.86
N GLN A 568 27.97 1.29 -11.14
CA GLN A 568 28.94 0.36 -11.73
C GLN A 568 28.26 -0.88 -12.32
N ARG A 569 27.19 -1.35 -11.72
CA ARG A 569 26.43 -2.53 -12.12
C ARG A 569 24.96 -2.14 -12.33
N PRO A 570 24.44 -2.17 -13.57
CA PRO A 570 23.07 -1.71 -13.88
C PRO A 570 22.03 -2.75 -13.46
N ILE A 571 21.97 -3.05 -12.16
CA ILE A 571 20.95 -3.89 -11.53
C ILE A 571 19.88 -2.94 -10.98
N PRO A 572 18.65 -2.90 -11.56
CA PRO A 572 17.63 -1.91 -11.16
C PRO A 572 17.26 -1.97 -9.68
N PHE A 573 17.32 -3.15 -9.08
CA PHE A 573 16.99 -3.36 -7.68
C PHE A 573 17.98 -2.71 -6.69
N LEU A 574 19.25 -2.49 -7.05
CA LEU A 574 20.22 -1.83 -6.20
C LEU A 574 19.82 -0.37 -5.88
N ARG A 575 19.18 0.29 -6.85
CA ARG A 575 18.64 1.63 -6.63
C ARG A 575 17.55 1.62 -5.55
N SER A 576 16.63 0.66 -5.64
CA SER A 576 15.57 0.47 -4.64
C SER A 576 16.13 0.10 -3.27
N LEU A 577 17.18 -0.72 -3.23
CA LEU A 577 17.84 -1.10 -1.97
C LEU A 577 18.51 0.10 -1.29
N ALA A 578 19.16 0.98 -2.03
CA ALA A 578 19.70 2.22 -1.47
C ALA A 578 18.61 3.09 -0.82
N ALA A 579 17.42 3.16 -1.46
CA ALA A 579 16.26 3.86 -0.90
C ALA A 579 15.68 3.15 0.33
N ILE A 580 15.63 1.83 0.34
CA ILE A 580 15.17 1.03 1.50
C ILE A 580 16.09 1.28 2.71
N LEU A 581 17.42 1.25 2.50
CA LEU A 581 18.39 1.53 3.56
C LEU A 581 18.22 2.95 4.10
N ALA A 582 18.04 3.95 3.22
CA ALA A 582 17.74 5.31 3.63
C ALA A 582 16.41 5.38 4.43
N GLY A 583 15.38 4.65 4.00
CA GLY A 583 14.11 4.53 4.72
C GLY A 583 14.27 3.91 6.11
N ILE A 584 15.08 2.87 6.25
CA ILE A 584 15.39 2.23 7.56
C ILE A 584 16.06 3.26 8.48
N VAL A 585 17.01 4.03 7.98
CA VAL A 585 17.69 5.08 8.76
C VAL A 585 16.71 6.16 9.21
N VAL A 586 15.78 6.58 8.34
CA VAL A 586 14.70 7.55 8.69
C VAL A 586 13.76 6.97 9.74
N LEU A 587 13.30 5.73 9.56
CA LEU A 587 12.41 5.06 10.53
C LEU A 587 13.08 4.90 11.89
N ARG A 588 14.36 4.55 11.89
CA ARG A 588 15.14 4.40 13.13
C ARG A 588 15.19 5.69 13.95
N ILE A 589 15.43 6.84 13.32
CA ILE A 589 15.41 8.15 14.00
C ILE A 589 13.99 8.51 14.49
N GLY A 590 12.96 8.17 13.71
CA GLY A 590 11.58 8.39 14.12
C GLY A 590 11.17 7.54 15.32
N HIS A 591 11.70 6.31 15.44
CA HIS A 591 11.41 5.41 16.55
C HIS A 591 12.19 5.82 17.82
N GLU A 592 13.46 6.17 17.69
CA GLU A 592 14.33 6.52 18.81
C GLU A 592 15.09 7.83 18.54
N PRO A 593 14.51 8.98 18.88
CA PRO A 593 15.20 10.28 18.69
C PRO A 593 16.50 10.42 19.51
N ARG A 594 16.65 9.65 20.59
CA ARG A 594 17.84 9.64 21.49
C ARG A 594 19.01 8.82 20.95
N ILE A 595 19.00 8.51 19.68
CA ILE A 595 19.99 7.66 19.00
C ILE A 595 21.44 8.19 19.13
N VAL A 596 21.58 9.49 19.34
CA VAL A 596 22.89 10.17 19.48
C VAL A 596 23.52 9.96 20.86
N GLY A 597 22.77 9.38 21.82
CA GLY A 597 23.25 9.12 23.20
C GLY A 597 23.05 10.29 24.14
N ASP A 598 23.27 10.01 25.43
CA ASP A 598 23.10 11.03 26.49
C ASP A 598 24.28 12.02 26.58
N MET A 599 25.43 11.66 26.01
CA MET A 599 26.66 12.47 26.01
C MET A 599 26.92 13.09 24.65
N VAL A 600 26.18 14.15 24.34
CA VAL A 600 26.32 14.84 23.04
C VAL A 600 27.60 15.68 22.95
N GLY A 601 28.17 16.08 24.07
CA GLY A 601 29.27 17.03 24.15
C GLY A 601 28.74 18.45 24.36
N THR A 602 29.63 19.39 24.77
CA THR A 602 29.26 20.78 25.06
C THR A 602 29.72 21.75 23.98
N THR A 603 30.56 21.32 23.03
CA THR A 603 31.11 22.16 21.97
C THR A 603 30.07 22.42 20.86
N PRO A 604 29.73 23.66 20.52
CA PRO A 604 28.85 23.95 19.39
C PRO A 604 29.46 23.43 18.07
N ILE A 605 28.63 22.87 17.19
CA ILE A 605 28.95 22.35 15.86
C ILE A 605 29.80 21.07 15.89
N PHE A 606 30.90 21.02 16.67
CA PHE A 606 31.80 19.85 16.76
C PHE A 606 31.43 18.97 17.92
N ASN A 607 30.25 18.31 17.78
CA ASN A 607 29.67 17.42 18.77
C ASN A 607 29.14 16.15 18.11
N TRP A 608 28.49 15.29 18.89
CA TRP A 608 27.97 14.02 18.40
C TRP A 608 26.81 14.15 17.41
N LEU A 609 26.07 15.31 17.39
CA LEU A 609 25.02 15.60 16.42
C LEU A 609 25.58 15.72 14.99
N LEU A 610 26.75 16.36 14.85
CA LEU A 610 27.42 16.48 13.56
C LEU A 610 27.73 15.09 12.97
N TRP A 611 28.17 14.14 13.81
CA TRP A 611 28.43 12.78 13.34
C TRP A 611 27.13 12.01 13.10
N GLY A 612 26.19 12.05 14.03
CA GLY A 612 24.94 11.27 14.00
C GLY A 612 23.94 11.71 12.93
N TYR A 613 23.87 12.99 12.61
CA TYR A 613 22.98 13.55 11.58
C TYR A 613 23.74 14.04 10.34
N GLY A 614 24.95 14.57 10.50
CA GLY A 614 25.71 15.15 9.40
C GLY A 614 26.27 14.12 8.44
N ILE A 615 26.85 12.99 8.94
CA ILE A 615 27.32 11.91 8.06
C ILE A 615 26.16 11.30 7.26
N PRO A 616 25.01 10.94 7.85
CA PRO A 616 23.86 10.51 7.08
C PRO A 616 23.38 11.53 6.04
N ALA A 617 23.29 12.83 6.40
CA ALA A 617 22.93 13.88 5.45
C ALA A 617 23.88 13.91 4.24
N LEU A 618 25.20 13.91 4.48
CA LEU A 618 26.21 13.90 3.42
C LEU A 618 26.14 12.62 2.59
N SER A 619 25.95 11.46 3.23
CA SER A 619 25.83 10.17 2.56
C SER A 619 24.62 10.14 1.61
N PHE A 620 23.47 10.65 2.04
CA PHE A 620 22.27 10.70 1.20
C PHE A 620 22.38 11.74 0.09
N TRP A 621 23.01 12.92 0.34
CA TRP A 621 23.30 13.87 -0.73
C TRP A 621 24.23 13.29 -1.78
N ALA A 622 25.34 12.65 -1.38
CA ALA A 622 26.25 12.00 -2.30
C ALA A 622 25.58 10.80 -3.03
N GLY A 623 24.80 10.00 -2.30
CA GLY A 623 24.01 8.91 -2.88
C GLY A 623 23.00 9.39 -3.92
N SER A 624 22.31 10.51 -3.65
CA SER A 624 21.39 11.12 -4.61
C SER A 624 22.09 11.57 -5.91
N ILE A 625 23.33 12.10 -5.80
CA ILE A 625 24.13 12.47 -6.97
C ILE A 625 24.48 11.23 -7.81
N PHE A 626 24.85 10.11 -7.17
CA PHE A 626 25.13 8.86 -7.88
C PHE A 626 23.90 8.26 -8.54
N LEU A 627 22.77 8.21 -7.83
CA LEU A 627 21.49 7.74 -8.39
C LEU A 627 21.01 8.62 -9.55
N ARG A 628 21.21 9.92 -9.47
CA ARG A 628 20.86 10.86 -10.55
C ARG A 628 21.73 10.70 -11.80
N ARG A 629 23.02 10.37 -11.63
CA ARG A 629 23.93 10.07 -12.75
C ARG A 629 23.60 8.74 -13.43
N GLY A 630 23.08 7.76 -12.70
CA GLY A 630 22.80 6.40 -13.17
C GLY A 630 21.37 6.19 -13.71
N GLY A 631 20.52 7.21 -13.78
CA GLY A 631 19.14 7.02 -14.24
C GLY A 631 18.25 8.24 -14.22
N SER A 632 16.97 8.04 -14.53
CA SER A 632 15.89 9.05 -14.51
C SER A 632 15.46 9.41 -13.09
N ASP A 633 14.57 10.42 -12.95
CA ASP A 633 13.94 10.83 -11.68
C ASP A 633 12.91 9.76 -11.26
N ASP A 634 13.39 8.68 -10.63
CA ASP A 634 12.64 7.53 -10.15
C ASP A 634 12.32 7.60 -8.64
N ALA A 635 11.48 6.67 -8.17
CA ALA A 635 11.09 6.61 -6.75
C ALA A 635 12.29 6.41 -5.79
N PRO A 636 13.29 5.55 -6.07
CA PRO A 636 14.49 5.44 -5.25
C PRO A 636 15.27 6.75 -5.08
N LEU A 637 15.49 7.48 -6.16
CA LEU A 637 16.17 8.78 -6.10
C LEU A 637 15.39 9.76 -5.22
N ARG A 638 14.06 9.83 -5.40
CA ARG A 638 13.20 10.72 -4.60
C ARG A 638 13.25 10.39 -3.11
N ALA A 639 13.27 9.11 -2.76
CA ALA A 639 13.37 8.67 -1.37
C ALA A 639 14.71 9.10 -0.72
N VAL A 640 15.83 8.88 -1.42
CA VAL A 640 17.17 9.28 -0.91
C VAL A 640 17.32 10.80 -0.83
N GLU A 641 16.78 11.57 -1.80
CA GLU A 641 16.75 13.04 -1.74
C GLU A 641 15.91 13.54 -0.56
N SER A 642 14.76 12.90 -0.30
CA SER A 642 13.92 13.24 0.84
C SER A 642 14.63 13.00 2.17
N ALA A 643 15.35 11.88 2.29
CA ALA A 643 16.18 11.56 3.46
C ALA A 643 17.32 12.58 3.63
N ALA A 644 17.99 12.96 2.54
CA ALA A 644 19.06 13.97 2.57
C ALA A 644 18.58 15.32 3.12
N ILE A 645 17.42 15.79 2.65
CA ILE A 645 16.83 17.04 3.12
C ILE A 645 16.40 16.92 4.59
N LEU A 646 15.74 15.81 4.95
CA LEU A 646 15.28 15.58 6.32
C LEU A 646 16.45 15.60 7.31
N PHE A 647 17.53 14.87 7.03
CA PHE A 647 18.70 14.83 7.91
C PHE A 647 19.44 16.17 7.96
N THR A 648 19.41 16.95 6.88
CA THR A 648 19.96 18.31 6.88
C THR A 648 19.14 19.23 7.78
N VAL A 649 17.81 19.17 7.72
CA VAL A 649 16.92 19.97 8.58
C VAL A 649 17.09 19.56 10.05
N LEU A 650 17.12 18.24 10.33
CA LEU A 650 17.31 17.73 11.69
C LEU A 650 18.67 18.15 12.26
N LEU A 651 19.74 18.05 11.49
CA LEU A 651 21.07 18.50 11.91
C LEU A 651 21.02 19.98 12.32
N VAL A 652 20.52 20.84 11.43
CA VAL A 652 20.51 22.29 11.69
C VAL A 652 19.64 22.61 12.91
N PHE A 653 18.50 21.98 13.06
CA PHE A 653 17.60 22.24 14.20
C PHE A 653 18.18 21.75 15.52
N MET A 654 18.80 20.58 15.53
CA MET A 654 19.42 20.02 16.73
C MET A 654 20.68 20.79 17.12
N GLU A 655 21.50 21.25 16.18
CA GLU A 655 22.65 22.10 16.45
C GLU A 655 22.25 23.48 17.01
N ILE A 656 21.20 24.10 16.46
CA ILE A 656 20.65 25.35 17.03
C ILE A 656 20.20 25.10 18.46
N ARG A 657 19.45 24.04 18.71
CA ARG A 657 18.95 23.68 20.02
C ARG A 657 20.08 23.41 21.02
N HIS A 658 21.09 22.65 20.61
CA HIS A 658 22.29 22.36 21.37
C HIS A 658 23.05 23.65 21.74
N ALA A 659 23.30 24.54 20.76
CA ALA A 659 24.02 25.78 20.96
C ALA A 659 23.30 26.75 21.90
N VAL A 660 21.98 26.88 21.75
CA VAL A 660 21.16 27.79 22.59
C VAL A 660 20.98 27.28 24.02
N ASN A 661 20.89 25.94 24.19
CA ASN A 661 20.64 25.34 25.51
C ASN A 661 21.92 24.82 26.21
N GLY A 662 23.10 25.22 25.78
CA GLY A 662 24.39 24.85 26.43
C GLY A 662 24.70 23.36 26.42
N GLY A 663 24.27 22.64 25.37
CA GLY A 663 24.49 21.23 25.20
C GLY A 663 23.27 20.33 25.51
N ASP A 664 22.26 20.84 26.18
CA ASP A 664 21.04 20.07 26.48
C ASP A 664 20.03 20.14 25.35
N VAL A 665 19.98 19.11 24.52
CA VAL A 665 19.04 18.98 23.40
C VAL A 665 17.65 18.51 23.83
N TYR A 666 17.48 18.04 25.07
CA TYR A 666 16.23 17.48 25.59
C TYR A 666 15.42 18.45 26.46
N ARG A 667 15.86 19.68 26.57
CA ARG A 667 15.15 20.71 27.35
C ARG A 667 13.70 20.90 26.85
N ASN A 668 12.75 20.99 27.76
CA ASN A 668 11.31 21.02 27.44
C ASN A 668 10.79 22.36 26.92
N SER A 669 11.56 23.45 26.96
CA SER A 669 11.14 24.79 26.51
C SER A 669 12.07 25.31 25.44
N ALA A 670 11.50 25.74 24.31
CA ALA A 670 12.21 26.58 23.34
C ALA A 670 12.11 28.05 23.80
N GLY A 671 13.17 28.82 23.66
CA GLY A 671 13.14 30.27 23.89
C GLY A 671 13.05 31.04 22.57
N LEU A 672 12.76 32.34 22.67
CA LEU A 672 12.72 33.24 21.53
C LEU A 672 13.94 33.10 20.60
N THR A 673 15.14 32.95 21.17
CA THR A 673 16.40 32.80 20.41
C THR A 673 16.43 31.55 19.58
N GLU A 674 16.00 30.42 20.15
CA GLU A 674 15.95 29.11 19.45
C GLU A 674 14.98 29.16 18.26
N VAL A 675 13.75 29.63 18.51
CA VAL A 675 12.73 29.72 17.47
C VAL A 675 13.15 30.70 16.36
N ALA A 676 13.75 31.85 16.73
CA ALA A 676 14.25 32.83 15.77
C ALA A 676 15.32 32.24 14.83
N LEU A 677 16.32 31.55 15.39
CA LEU A 677 17.37 30.89 14.62
C LEU A 677 16.81 29.77 13.72
N GLN A 678 15.86 28.99 14.23
CA GLN A 678 15.19 27.93 13.44
C GLN A 678 14.41 28.53 12.26
N VAL A 679 13.68 29.63 12.45
CA VAL A 679 12.96 30.34 11.38
C VAL A 679 13.95 30.89 10.34
N CYS A 680 15.03 31.53 10.77
CA CYS A 680 16.06 32.05 9.87
C CYS A 680 16.71 30.92 9.06
N ALA A 681 17.08 29.82 9.71
CA ALA A 681 17.68 28.65 9.05
C ALA A 681 16.71 28.03 8.05
N THR A 682 15.43 27.88 8.41
CA THR A 682 14.39 27.31 7.54
C THR A 682 14.17 28.17 6.29
N LEU A 683 14.10 29.52 6.43
CA LEU A 683 14.00 30.42 5.29
C LEU A 683 15.24 30.35 4.40
N ALA A 684 16.44 30.28 4.99
CA ALA A 684 17.68 30.13 4.22
C ALA A 684 17.72 28.80 3.44
N MET A 685 17.31 27.70 4.09
CA MET A 685 17.19 26.38 3.43
C MET A 685 16.13 26.40 2.33
N ALA A 686 14.99 27.05 2.53
CA ALA A 686 13.96 27.20 1.50
C ALA A 686 14.50 27.95 0.27
N ILE A 687 15.29 29.04 0.46
CA ILE A 687 15.97 29.75 -0.63
C ILE A 687 16.96 28.85 -1.35
N GLY A 688 17.73 28.05 -0.62
CA GLY A 688 18.67 27.06 -1.16
C GLY A 688 17.96 26.00 -2.02
N LEU A 689 16.86 25.44 -1.51
CA LEU A 689 16.07 24.43 -2.23
C LEU A 689 15.36 25.01 -3.46
N GLU A 690 14.89 26.27 -3.43
CA GLU A 690 14.36 26.91 -4.64
C GLU A 690 15.42 27.05 -5.74
N ARG A 691 16.65 27.36 -5.38
CA ARG A 691 17.77 27.40 -6.34
C ARG A 691 18.12 26.01 -6.86
N LEU A 692 18.10 25.01 -5.95
CA LEU A 692 18.39 23.63 -6.31
C LEU A 692 17.29 23.05 -7.21
N ARG A 693 16.02 23.35 -6.93
CA ARG A 693 14.87 22.99 -7.78
C ARG A 693 15.05 23.45 -9.22
N ILE A 694 15.49 24.69 -9.41
CA ILE A 694 15.70 25.27 -10.75
C ILE A 694 16.81 24.52 -11.50
N ARG A 695 17.86 24.06 -10.79
CA ARG A 695 18.99 23.35 -11.39
C ARG A 695 18.69 21.88 -11.68
N THR A 696 17.95 21.22 -10.82
CA THR A 696 17.76 19.75 -10.86
C THR A 696 16.44 19.32 -11.48
N GLY A 697 15.41 20.18 -11.48
CA GLY A 697 14.05 19.81 -11.89
C GLY A 697 13.35 18.82 -10.96
N SER A 698 13.97 18.43 -9.82
CA SER A 698 13.44 17.39 -8.91
C SER A 698 12.11 17.80 -8.28
N ILE A 699 11.16 16.86 -8.27
CA ILE A 699 9.89 17.03 -7.60
C ILE A 699 10.07 17.12 -6.07
N VAL A 700 11.08 16.43 -5.52
CA VAL A 700 11.39 16.43 -4.07
C VAL A 700 11.83 17.82 -3.64
N HIS A 701 12.78 18.45 -4.37
CA HIS A 701 13.23 19.80 -4.08
C HIS A 701 12.09 20.81 -4.19
N ASN A 702 11.15 20.57 -5.15
CA ASN A 702 9.96 21.41 -5.31
C ASN A 702 9.03 21.33 -4.10
N ILE A 703 8.71 20.13 -3.65
CA ILE A 703 7.81 19.91 -2.50
C ILE A 703 8.49 20.39 -1.21
N ALA A 704 9.75 20.03 -0.99
CA ALA A 704 10.50 20.41 0.20
C ALA A 704 10.63 21.92 0.35
N ALA A 705 10.87 22.66 -0.74
CA ALA A 705 10.89 24.11 -0.70
C ALA A 705 9.55 24.71 -0.25
N ILE A 706 8.42 24.14 -0.72
CA ILE A 706 7.08 24.57 -0.29
C ILE A 706 6.87 24.24 1.19
N VAL A 707 7.19 23.02 1.61
CA VAL A 707 6.99 22.57 2.99
C VAL A 707 7.81 23.44 3.96
N LEU A 708 9.09 23.68 3.67
CA LEU A 708 9.92 24.54 4.52
C LEU A 708 9.43 25.99 4.53
N THR A 709 8.94 26.51 3.41
CA THR A 709 8.35 27.85 3.37
C THR A 709 7.09 27.95 4.24
N LEU A 710 6.20 26.95 4.14
CA LEU A 710 5.00 26.89 4.97
C LEU A 710 5.35 26.75 6.46
N PHE A 711 6.30 25.88 6.77
CA PHE A 711 6.80 25.71 8.14
C PHE A 711 7.40 27.00 8.69
N ALA A 712 8.26 27.67 7.91
CA ALA A 712 8.84 28.97 8.31
C ALA A 712 7.76 30.04 8.53
N GLY A 713 6.74 30.10 7.67
CA GLY A 713 5.60 31.00 7.82
C GLY A 713 4.80 30.71 9.09
N ALA A 714 4.49 29.45 9.34
CA ALA A 714 3.78 29.02 10.55
C ALA A 714 4.61 29.28 11.82
N ALA A 715 5.90 28.93 11.80
CA ALA A 715 6.80 29.19 12.92
C ALA A 715 6.99 30.71 13.20
N SER A 716 6.99 31.52 12.14
CA SER A 716 7.02 32.99 12.30
C SER A 716 5.76 33.52 12.96
N VAL A 717 4.57 33.08 12.52
CA VAL A 717 3.30 33.57 13.06
C VAL A 717 2.98 32.93 14.40
N ILE A 718 3.03 31.61 14.51
CA ILE A 718 2.65 30.90 15.72
C ILE A 718 3.80 30.94 16.74
N GLY A 719 5.03 30.61 16.31
CA GLY A 719 6.19 30.53 17.20
C GLY A 719 6.62 31.90 17.73
N LEU A 720 7.00 32.83 16.84
CA LEU A 720 7.58 34.13 17.23
C LEU A 720 6.52 35.12 17.69
N MET A 721 5.33 35.16 17.08
CA MET A 721 4.34 36.21 17.37
C MET A 721 3.32 35.82 18.45
N VAL A 722 3.12 34.51 18.69
CA VAL A 722 2.12 34.04 19.68
C VAL A 722 2.80 33.35 20.86
N LEU A 723 3.58 32.27 20.62
CA LEU A 723 4.11 31.42 21.68
C LEU A 723 5.30 32.07 22.41
N GLU A 724 6.28 32.63 21.70
CA GLU A 724 7.53 33.16 22.26
C GLU A 724 7.58 34.68 22.14
N THR A 725 6.45 35.37 22.10
CA THR A 725 6.42 36.82 21.95
C THR A 725 6.92 37.50 23.24
N PRO A 726 7.88 38.43 23.15
CA PRO A 726 8.45 39.12 24.31
C PRO A 726 7.50 40.09 25.02
N ILE A 727 6.29 40.29 24.50
CA ILE A 727 5.24 41.06 25.17
C ILE A 727 4.56 40.23 26.28
N LEU A 728 4.37 38.91 26.02
CA LEU A 728 3.69 38.00 26.97
C LEU A 728 4.66 37.42 28.01
N TRP A 729 5.91 37.20 27.59
CA TRP A 729 6.91 36.59 28.45
C TRP A 729 7.99 37.61 28.87
N PRO A 730 8.52 37.55 30.11
CA PRO A 730 9.54 38.46 30.64
C PRO A 730 10.93 38.10 30.07
N THR A 731 11.08 38.20 28.75
CA THR A 731 12.33 37.90 28.02
C THR A 731 13.17 39.18 27.95
N ASP A 732 14.43 39.13 28.37
CA ASP A 732 15.38 40.18 28.14
C ASP A 732 15.82 40.18 26.67
N VAL A 733 15.43 41.22 25.91
CA VAL A 733 15.74 41.31 24.48
C VAL A 733 17.11 41.92 24.22
N GLY A 734 17.82 42.45 25.22
CA GLY A 734 19.17 42.90 25.12
C GLY A 734 19.35 44.35 24.69
N GLY A 735 20.51 44.65 24.09
CA GLY A 735 21.01 46.03 23.82
C GLY A 735 20.21 46.84 22.81
N VAL A 736 20.70 48.09 22.56
CA VAL A 736 19.95 49.10 21.80
C VAL A 736 19.89 48.79 20.31
N PHE A 737 20.97 48.35 19.68
CA PHE A 737 21.03 48.09 18.24
C PHE A 737 21.12 46.62 17.92
N PHE A 738 21.92 45.84 18.65
CA PHE A 738 22.06 44.42 18.48
C PHE A 738 21.30 43.72 19.61
N ASN A 739 20.09 43.29 19.30
CA ASN A 739 19.16 42.69 20.24
C ASN A 739 18.44 41.47 19.65
N LEU A 740 17.71 40.74 20.49
CA LEU A 740 16.94 39.58 20.08
C LEU A 740 15.78 39.93 19.13
N LEU A 741 15.32 41.22 19.11
CA LEU A 741 14.27 41.63 18.18
C LEU A 741 14.81 41.69 16.73
N LEU A 742 16.08 42.11 16.57
CA LEU A 742 16.72 42.05 15.25
C LEU A 742 16.80 40.63 14.72
N LEU A 743 17.20 39.66 15.59
CA LEU A 743 17.31 38.26 15.24
C LEU A 743 15.95 37.63 15.03
N GLY A 744 14.94 37.92 15.88
CA GLY A 744 13.64 37.29 15.90
C GLY A 744 12.67 37.79 14.84
N TYR A 745 12.77 39.08 14.46
CA TYR A 745 11.78 39.69 13.59
C TYR A 745 12.39 40.36 12.34
N ALA A 746 13.45 41.13 12.47
CA ALA A 746 14.04 41.83 11.31
C ALA A 746 14.77 40.90 10.36
N LEU A 747 15.61 40.00 10.86
CA LEU A 747 16.35 39.07 10.02
C LEU A 747 15.41 38.06 9.29
N PRO A 748 14.40 37.43 9.94
CA PRO A 748 13.41 36.66 9.25
C PRO A 748 12.61 37.44 8.20
N ALA A 749 12.27 38.72 8.47
CA ALA A 749 11.58 39.57 7.51
C ALA A 749 12.42 39.77 6.23
N VAL A 750 13.74 40.05 6.39
CA VAL A 750 14.69 40.18 5.26
C VAL A 750 14.80 38.87 4.48
N LEU A 751 14.94 37.70 5.17
CA LEU A 751 15.05 36.40 4.53
C LEU A 751 13.75 36.02 3.81
N ALA A 752 12.57 36.30 4.38
CA ALA A 752 11.28 36.09 3.74
C ALA A 752 11.13 36.99 2.50
N LEU A 753 11.58 38.23 2.56
CA LEU A 753 11.60 39.14 1.41
C LEU A 753 12.52 38.63 0.29
N LEU A 754 13.71 38.14 0.65
CA LEU A 754 14.65 37.52 -0.31
C LEU A 754 14.06 36.28 -0.93
N LEU A 755 13.37 35.44 -0.15
CA LEU A 755 12.65 34.26 -0.66
C LEU A 755 11.54 34.68 -1.62
N SER A 756 10.70 35.67 -1.25
CA SER A 756 9.65 36.21 -2.13
C SER A 756 10.21 36.70 -3.45
N TRP A 757 11.35 37.41 -3.40
CA TRP A 757 12.05 37.88 -4.61
C TRP A 757 12.60 36.72 -5.45
N ALA A 758 13.20 35.69 -4.83
CA ALA A 758 13.77 34.54 -5.52
C ALA A 758 12.69 33.70 -6.26
N VAL A 759 11.47 33.64 -5.71
CA VAL A 759 10.35 32.87 -6.30
C VAL A 759 9.49 33.69 -7.26
N ALA A 760 9.65 35.01 -7.29
CA ALA A 760 8.88 35.93 -8.15
C ALA A 760 9.04 35.58 -9.64
N GLY A 761 7.92 35.45 -10.36
CA GLY A 761 7.92 35.07 -11.78
C GLY A 761 8.17 33.58 -12.06
N ARG A 762 8.50 32.78 -11.02
CA ARG A 762 8.79 31.33 -11.14
C ARG A 762 7.75 30.47 -10.46
N ARG A 763 6.98 31.05 -9.56
CA ARG A 763 5.88 30.43 -8.84
C ARG A 763 4.60 31.26 -9.03
N PRO A 764 3.39 30.70 -8.76
CA PRO A 764 2.17 31.47 -8.80
C PRO A 764 2.27 32.75 -7.95
N ALA A 765 1.71 33.85 -8.45
CA ALA A 765 1.80 35.16 -7.80
C ALA A 765 1.29 35.13 -6.34
N GLY A 766 0.25 34.35 -6.05
CA GLY A 766 -0.28 34.16 -4.70
C GLY A 766 0.78 33.67 -3.71
N TYR A 767 1.58 32.65 -4.08
CA TYR A 767 2.64 32.12 -3.24
C TYR A 767 3.70 33.17 -2.88
N ALA A 768 4.21 33.89 -3.86
CA ALA A 768 5.19 34.95 -3.64
C ALA A 768 4.61 36.11 -2.83
N ASN A 769 3.36 36.47 -3.04
CA ASN A 769 2.67 37.51 -2.30
C ASN A 769 2.42 37.16 -0.83
N THR A 770 2.07 35.90 -0.54
CA THR A 770 1.92 35.41 0.85
C THR A 770 3.23 35.51 1.62
N ILE A 771 4.35 35.09 1.01
CA ILE A 771 5.69 35.24 1.63
C ILE A 771 6.03 36.72 1.87
N ALA A 772 5.72 37.58 0.90
CA ALA A 772 5.93 39.02 1.05
C ALA A 772 5.04 39.62 2.15
N ALA A 773 3.82 39.13 2.33
CA ALA A 773 2.93 39.53 3.42
C ALA A 773 3.50 39.11 4.80
N VAL A 774 4.04 37.92 4.94
CA VAL A 774 4.71 37.46 6.16
C VAL A 774 5.92 38.35 6.46
N ALA A 775 6.74 38.68 5.45
CA ALA A 775 7.87 39.58 5.59
C ALA A 775 7.44 40.98 6.09
N LEU A 776 6.34 41.51 5.53
CA LEU A 776 5.78 42.80 5.94
C LEU A 776 5.31 42.79 7.39
N VAL A 777 4.59 41.74 7.80
CA VAL A 777 4.10 41.58 9.16
C VAL A 777 5.25 41.50 10.16
N LEU A 778 6.28 40.69 9.85
CA LEU A 778 7.48 40.58 10.70
C LEU A 778 8.23 41.92 10.82
N ALA A 779 8.38 42.66 9.71
CA ALA A 779 9.03 43.96 9.70
C ALA A 779 8.24 45.01 10.50
N LEU A 780 6.92 45.03 10.39
CA LEU A 780 6.06 45.90 11.17
C LEU A 780 6.08 45.54 12.66
N THR A 781 6.11 44.25 13.00
CA THR A 781 6.27 43.76 14.38
C THR A 781 7.62 44.19 14.95
N TYR A 782 8.70 44.08 14.19
CA TYR A 782 10.01 44.56 14.58
C TYR A 782 9.99 46.06 14.97
N VAL A 783 9.44 46.89 14.10
CA VAL A 783 9.31 48.35 14.37
C VAL A 783 8.49 48.60 15.63
N THR A 784 7.40 47.87 15.81
CA THR A 784 6.54 47.99 16.98
C THR A 784 7.26 47.61 18.27
N PHE A 785 7.97 46.49 18.29
CA PHE A 785 8.70 46.03 19.47
C PHE A 785 9.92 46.88 19.79
N GLU A 786 10.61 47.44 18.81
CA GLU A 786 11.69 48.42 19.05
C GLU A 786 11.18 49.69 19.72
N ILE A 787 9.99 50.18 19.33
CA ILE A 787 9.36 51.33 20.01
C ILE A 787 9.04 50.95 21.47
N ARG A 788 8.42 49.79 21.67
CA ARG A 788 8.12 49.32 23.03
C ARG A 788 9.37 49.21 23.90
N ARG A 789 10.48 48.71 23.31
CA ARG A 789 11.77 48.64 23.99
C ARG A 789 12.31 49.99 24.39
N LEU A 790 12.11 51.04 23.57
CA LEU A 790 12.52 52.40 23.87
C LEU A 790 11.82 52.95 25.13
N TYR A 791 10.56 52.56 25.35
CA TYR A 791 9.77 53.04 26.52
C TYR A 791 9.90 52.16 27.75
N HIS A 792 10.03 50.85 27.59
CA HIS A 792 10.00 49.85 28.68
C HIS A 792 11.37 49.21 28.97
N GLY A 793 12.40 49.54 28.21
CA GLY A 793 13.71 48.93 28.36
C GLY A 793 13.78 47.51 27.78
N PRO A 794 14.74 46.69 28.25
CA PRO A 794 15.02 45.39 27.63
C PRO A 794 13.93 44.32 27.87
N VAL A 795 12.98 44.53 28.79
CA VAL A 795 11.88 43.58 29.10
C VAL A 795 10.54 44.17 28.72
N LEU A 796 10.04 43.77 27.54
CA LEU A 796 8.86 44.35 26.87
C LEU A 796 7.53 44.06 27.57
N SER A 797 7.47 43.04 28.39
CA SER A 797 6.26 42.63 29.13
C SER A 797 5.94 43.52 30.32
N ARG A 798 6.87 44.41 30.74
CA ARG A 798 6.71 45.26 31.91
C ARG A 798 5.90 46.51 31.60
N GLY A 799 4.94 46.81 32.47
CA GLY A 799 4.19 48.08 32.52
C GLY A 799 3.10 48.21 31.43
N PRO A 800 2.11 49.12 31.73
CA PRO A 800 1.06 49.42 30.75
C PRO A 800 1.57 50.34 29.62
N THR A 801 0.96 50.29 28.45
CA THR A 801 1.29 51.21 27.32
C THR A 801 0.89 52.62 27.69
N THR A 802 1.83 53.56 27.57
CA THR A 802 1.60 55.01 27.85
C THR A 802 0.99 55.72 26.63
N GLY A 803 0.26 56.82 26.85
CA GLY A 803 -0.33 57.58 25.73
C GLY A 803 0.71 58.09 24.73
N VAL A 804 1.91 58.50 25.16
CA VAL A 804 3.00 58.95 24.29
C VAL A 804 3.54 57.80 23.45
N GLU A 805 3.72 56.65 24.05
CA GLU A 805 4.13 55.41 23.36
C GLU A 805 3.12 55.04 22.27
N GLN A 806 1.81 55.18 22.57
CA GLN A 806 0.73 54.82 21.65
C GLN A 806 0.76 55.71 20.38
N TYR A 807 0.97 57.01 20.53
CA TYR A 807 1.15 57.92 19.38
C TYR A 807 2.45 57.65 18.62
N THR A 808 3.52 57.26 19.29
CA THR A 808 4.80 56.94 18.69
C THR A 808 4.67 55.72 17.73
N TYR A 809 3.87 54.71 18.08
CA TYR A 809 3.53 53.61 17.18
C TYR A 809 2.89 54.11 15.87
N SER A 810 1.91 55.04 15.97
CA SER A 810 1.22 55.56 14.80
C SER A 810 2.12 56.35 13.88
N ILE A 811 3.00 57.21 14.47
CA ILE A 811 4.00 57.99 13.72
C ILE A 811 5.01 57.05 13.01
N ALA A 812 5.51 56.06 13.71
CA ALA A 812 6.49 55.12 13.16
C ALA A 812 5.90 54.21 12.08
N TRP A 813 4.65 53.73 12.29
CA TRP A 813 3.96 52.96 11.24
C TRP A 813 3.69 53.79 10.00
N LEU A 814 3.30 55.08 10.17
CA LEU A 814 3.12 56.00 9.05
C LEU A 814 4.45 56.25 8.31
N ALA A 815 5.53 56.52 9.04
CA ALA A 815 6.87 56.74 8.49
C ALA A 815 7.33 55.46 7.72
N PHE A 816 7.12 54.29 8.29
CA PHE A 816 7.42 52.99 7.64
C PHE A 816 6.58 52.79 6.36
N GLY A 817 5.29 53.10 6.40
CA GLY A 817 4.41 53.06 5.23
C GLY A 817 4.86 54.05 4.11
N VAL A 818 5.24 55.27 4.47
CA VAL A 818 5.78 56.27 3.53
C VAL A 818 7.14 55.84 2.94
N ALA A 819 8.03 55.26 3.77
CA ALA A 819 9.29 54.70 3.30
C ALA A 819 9.04 53.56 2.27
N LEU A 820 8.09 52.65 2.55
CA LEU A 820 7.68 51.59 1.60
C LEU A 820 7.11 52.20 0.29
N LEU A 821 6.37 53.30 0.36
CA LEU A 821 5.89 54.00 -0.83
C LEU A 821 7.08 54.55 -1.64
N GLY A 822 8.04 55.20 -0.98
CA GLY A 822 9.27 55.71 -1.62
C GLY A 822 10.03 54.57 -2.33
N ILE A 823 10.25 53.46 -1.66
CA ILE A 823 10.87 52.24 -2.21
C ILE A 823 10.05 51.73 -3.41
N GLY A 824 8.73 51.65 -3.26
CA GLY A 824 7.81 51.19 -4.30
C GLY A 824 7.77 52.04 -5.55
N VAL A 825 8.00 53.36 -5.40
CA VAL A 825 8.12 54.32 -6.51
C VAL A 825 9.51 54.23 -7.14
N PHE A 826 10.57 54.25 -6.34
CA PHE A 826 11.94 54.21 -6.81
C PHE A 826 12.28 52.95 -7.61
N PHE A 827 11.91 51.78 -7.08
CA PHE A 827 12.12 50.45 -7.73
C PHE A 827 10.98 50.02 -8.65
N ASN A 828 9.98 50.88 -8.89
CA ASN A 828 8.78 50.61 -9.68
C ASN A 828 8.08 49.28 -9.28
N SER A 829 8.05 49.00 -7.97
CA SER A 829 7.52 47.76 -7.40
C SER A 829 6.05 47.92 -7.00
N GLN A 830 5.13 47.25 -7.71
CA GLN A 830 3.71 47.28 -7.35
C GLN A 830 3.44 46.62 -5.97
N ARG A 831 4.23 45.61 -5.60
CA ARG A 831 4.10 44.93 -4.28
C ARG A 831 4.45 45.90 -3.14
N ALA A 832 5.52 46.65 -3.26
CA ALA A 832 5.92 47.61 -2.24
C ALA A 832 4.90 48.76 -2.10
N ARG A 833 4.31 49.24 -3.20
CA ARG A 833 3.22 50.24 -3.17
C ARG A 833 1.95 49.68 -2.50
N LEU A 834 1.58 48.41 -2.79
CA LEU A 834 0.44 47.78 -2.13
C LEU A 834 0.71 47.55 -0.62
N ALA A 835 1.93 47.12 -0.26
CA ALA A 835 2.35 46.99 1.14
C ALA A 835 2.27 48.31 1.89
N SER A 836 2.74 49.41 1.27
CA SER A 836 2.61 50.79 1.79
C SER A 836 1.12 51.12 2.03
N ALA A 837 0.26 50.88 1.05
CA ALA A 837 -1.17 51.17 1.19
C ALA A 837 -1.80 50.43 2.36
N VAL A 838 -1.44 49.12 2.53
CA VAL A 838 -1.93 48.33 3.66
C VAL A 838 -1.44 48.85 5.00
N VAL A 839 -0.15 49.19 5.14
CA VAL A 839 0.41 49.72 6.39
C VAL A 839 -0.20 51.08 6.72
N ILE A 840 -0.34 51.98 5.74
CA ILE A 840 -0.97 53.28 5.95
C ILE A 840 -2.46 53.09 6.36
N ALA A 841 -3.20 52.21 5.71
CA ALA A 841 -4.57 51.90 6.06
C ALA A 841 -4.69 51.34 7.51
N LEU A 842 -3.81 50.42 7.92
CA LEU A 842 -3.74 49.92 9.30
C LEU A 842 -3.40 51.04 10.30
N THR A 843 -2.48 51.96 9.95
CA THR A 843 -2.13 53.10 10.80
C THR A 843 -3.31 54.02 10.98
N ILE A 844 -4.08 54.28 9.90
CA ILE A 844 -5.29 55.09 9.93
C ILE A 844 -6.34 54.40 10.81
N LEU A 845 -6.58 53.12 10.59
CA LEU A 845 -7.53 52.35 11.36
C LEU A 845 -7.18 52.34 12.86
N LYS A 846 -5.88 52.11 13.20
CA LYS A 846 -5.39 52.20 14.58
C LYS A 846 -5.60 53.61 15.18
N ALA A 847 -5.25 54.66 14.46
CA ALA A 847 -5.44 56.05 14.89
C ALA A 847 -6.92 56.34 15.19
N PHE A 848 -7.86 55.85 14.33
CA PHE A 848 -9.27 56.06 14.54
C PHE A 848 -9.84 55.24 15.70
N LEU A 849 -9.48 53.97 15.82
CA LEU A 849 -10.08 53.05 16.79
C LEU A 849 -9.45 53.15 18.17
N ILE A 850 -8.15 53.41 18.22
CA ILE A 850 -7.36 53.32 19.44
C ILE A 850 -6.91 54.69 19.92
N ASP A 851 -6.17 55.45 19.11
CA ASP A 851 -5.53 56.69 19.53
C ASP A 851 -6.57 57.81 19.81
N MET A 852 -7.67 57.86 19.04
CA MET A 852 -8.72 58.87 19.21
C MET A 852 -9.85 58.45 20.17
N SER A 853 -9.84 57.22 20.70
CA SER A 853 -10.84 56.75 21.63
C SER A 853 -10.84 57.53 22.95
N ALA A 854 -9.65 58.03 23.39
CA ALA A 854 -9.47 58.77 24.64
C ALA A 854 -9.61 60.29 24.46
N LEU A 855 -9.73 60.83 23.26
CA LEU A 855 -9.86 62.26 22.97
C LEU A 855 -11.31 62.72 23.11
N THR A 856 -11.53 63.84 23.83
CA THR A 856 -12.87 64.44 24.00
C THR A 856 -12.90 65.87 23.44
N GLY A 857 -14.03 66.32 22.94
CA GLY A 857 -14.25 67.70 22.51
C GLY A 857 -13.48 68.17 21.23
N VAL A 858 -13.00 69.43 21.24
CA VAL A 858 -12.36 70.10 20.09
C VAL A 858 -11.12 69.39 19.57
N TYR A 859 -10.34 68.75 20.48
CA TYR A 859 -9.14 67.99 20.07
C TYR A 859 -9.41 66.81 19.18
N ARG A 860 -10.56 66.12 19.37
CA ARG A 860 -11.02 65.04 18.52
C ARG A 860 -11.37 65.54 17.11
N ALA A 861 -12.07 66.68 17.03
CA ALA A 861 -12.42 67.31 15.74
C ALA A 861 -11.18 67.76 14.96
N LEU A 862 -10.21 68.41 15.65
CA LEU A 862 -8.96 68.87 15.06
C LEU A 862 -8.09 67.71 14.52
N SER A 863 -8.04 66.60 15.28
CA SER A 863 -7.28 65.40 14.86
C SER A 863 -7.90 64.77 13.64
N PHE A 864 -9.25 64.69 13.53
CA PHE A 864 -9.92 64.21 12.31
C PHE A 864 -9.62 65.09 11.12
N MET A 865 -9.58 66.44 11.31
CA MET A 865 -9.28 67.38 10.25
C MET A 865 -7.86 67.31 9.73
N CYS A 866 -6.86 67.22 10.64
CA CYS A 866 -5.46 67.02 10.27
C CYS A 866 -5.20 65.69 9.56
N LEU A 867 -5.79 64.60 10.06
CA LEU A 867 -5.67 63.29 9.43
C LEU A 867 -6.33 63.25 8.03
N GLY A 868 -7.52 63.86 7.90
CA GLY A 868 -8.21 64.02 6.62
C GLY A 868 -7.35 64.78 5.58
N LEU A 869 -6.67 65.84 6.01
CA LEU A 869 -5.82 66.63 5.14
C LEU A 869 -4.57 65.86 4.71
N VAL A 870 -3.97 65.06 5.61
CA VAL A 870 -2.85 64.18 5.31
C VAL A 870 -3.29 63.06 4.34
N LEU A 871 -4.49 62.48 4.51
CA LEU A 871 -5.01 61.48 3.58
C LEU A 871 -5.29 62.05 2.18
N VAL A 872 -5.85 63.25 2.08
CA VAL A 872 -6.05 63.95 0.81
C VAL A 872 -4.69 64.22 0.14
N ALA A 873 -3.66 64.65 0.91
CA ALA A 873 -2.32 64.90 0.38
C ALA A 873 -1.67 63.58 -0.13
N ILE A 874 -1.85 62.47 0.62
CA ILE A 874 -1.36 61.16 0.18
C ILE A 874 -2.13 60.69 -1.05
N GLY A 875 -3.43 60.82 -1.10
CA GLY A 875 -4.29 60.46 -2.24
C GLY A 875 -3.91 61.27 -3.49
N TRP A 876 -3.67 62.58 -3.34
CA TRP A 876 -3.21 63.48 -4.42
C TRP A 876 -1.80 63.04 -4.92
N LEU A 877 -0.89 62.71 -4.01
CA LEU A 877 0.44 62.23 -4.34
C LEU A 877 0.36 60.90 -5.11
N TYR A 878 -0.49 59.98 -4.66
CA TYR A 878 -0.72 58.68 -5.33
C TYR A 878 -1.28 58.87 -6.74
N GLN A 879 -2.30 59.79 -6.91
CA GLN A 879 -2.84 60.11 -8.22
C GLN A 879 -1.78 60.73 -9.13
N ARG A 880 -0.98 61.68 -8.62
CA ARG A 880 0.03 62.37 -9.40
C ARG A 880 1.15 61.48 -9.86
N ILE A 881 1.56 60.51 -9.06
CA ILE A 881 2.69 59.59 -9.35
C ILE A 881 2.24 58.41 -10.21
N LEU A 882 1.04 57.82 -9.97
CA LEU A 882 0.57 56.62 -10.64
C LEU A 882 -0.11 56.88 -11.97
N PHE A 883 -0.94 57.93 -12.08
CA PHE A 883 -1.74 58.21 -13.30
C PHE A 883 -1.00 59.08 -14.31
N ARG A 884 0.09 59.71 -13.99
CA ARG A 884 0.90 60.50 -14.94
C ARG A 884 1.65 59.66 -15.99
N ARG A 885 1.66 58.33 -15.88
CA ARG A 885 2.34 57.40 -16.81
C ARG A 885 1.45 56.66 -17.79
N GLN A 886 0.13 56.86 -17.77
CA GLN A 886 -0.75 56.34 -18.79
C GLN A 886 -1.14 57.49 -19.74
N ALA A 887 -0.25 57.87 -20.64
CA ALA A 887 -0.66 58.57 -21.85
C ALA A 887 -1.51 57.62 -22.70
N PRO A 888 -2.68 57.97 -23.17
CA PRO A 888 -3.47 57.13 -24.07
C PRO A 888 -2.64 56.80 -25.30
N PRO A 889 -2.75 55.53 -25.81
CA PRO A 889 -2.13 55.20 -27.10
C PRO A 889 -2.65 56.16 -28.17
N ALA A 890 -1.74 56.77 -28.92
CA ALA A 890 -2.06 57.63 -30.05
C ALA A 890 -3.04 56.86 -30.99
N ALA A 891 -4.15 57.53 -31.32
CA ALA A 891 -5.12 56.99 -32.25
C ALA A 891 -4.37 56.71 -33.61
N PRO A 892 -4.66 55.58 -34.26
CA PRO A 892 -4.05 55.24 -35.53
C PRO A 892 -4.44 56.34 -36.55
N VAL A 893 -3.43 57.01 -37.10
CA VAL A 893 -3.59 57.99 -38.21
C VAL A 893 -4.21 57.21 -39.35
N ALA A 894 -5.46 57.62 -39.75
CA ALA A 894 -6.11 57.12 -40.95
C ALA A 894 -5.25 57.49 -42.17
N GLN A 895 -4.74 56.52 -42.90
CA GLN A 895 -4.09 56.73 -44.21
C GLN A 895 -5.16 57.20 -45.19
N PRO A 896 -4.93 58.26 -45.96
CA PRO A 896 -5.82 58.72 -47.01
C PRO A 896 -5.82 57.67 -48.12
N GLY A 897 -7.03 57.27 -48.56
CA GLY A 897 -7.23 56.32 -49.67
C GLY A 897 -6.60 56.84 -50.95
N GLY A 898 -5.72 56.08 -51.55
CA GLY A 898 -5.25 56.21 -52.91
C GLY A 898 -6.26 55.59 -53.87
N THR A 899 -6.93 56.40 -54.63
CA THR A 899 -7.63 56.05 -55.86
C THR A 899 -6.63 55.72 -56.94
N GLY A 900 -6.73 54.56 -57.60
CA GLY A 900 -6.03 54.13 -58.76
C GLY A 900 -6.27 52.59 -58.99
#